data_7069c7b028fc235a4f8579901e1f434b
#
_entry.id   7069c7b028fc235a4f8579901e1f434b
#
_cell.length_a   1.000
_cell.length_b   1.000
_cell.length_c   1.000
_cell.angle_alpha   90.00
_cell.angle_beta   90.00
_cell.angle_gamma   90.00
#
_symmetry.space_group_name_H-M   'P 1'
#
loop_
_entity.id
_entity.type
_entity.pdbx_description
1 polymer ?
#
loop_
_entity_poly.entity_id
_entity_poly.type
_entity_poly.pdbx_seq_one_letter_code
_entity_poly.pdbx_strand_id
1 'polypeptide(L)'
;MTIVRVVVCGDEGVGKSSLITALVKERFVPNIQHVIPPINIPRDFSDSRSSLNSTILVDTSASNLSSLQYEVRQADVIWLVYSDHYTYERISLYWIPMFRSMGVNLPIIVCNSKLDLQTSSDISVALNEEFMPLLKDFKEVEACIRCSAKENYNINHAFYLCQRAVTHPLSPLYDYKDASMKPLAITALNRVFYLCDRDQDGYLSDEEFLRLQQKCFHKSIDITELETIKTTLNSLVPDCAGEKGITARGFLLLNKFFVESGRHETVWGILRAFNYTDSLSIDEKVLYPKLEIPRYSSVELSPLGYKFLVDLFLLFDKDNDGGLNHHELERLFYPTPGIPKTWKDTNFPRSVVCNEQGYVTLQGWLAQWSMTTFLDHKITLAYLGYFGFESNTSAASTSAALYITKPRKFKKRNGKVFRAPVIDRTVFNCFIVGASGCGKTSLLEAFLGRSFSNAHSPTIQQSFAVNNVELTGGKQCYLIMEELGELENAILANKEKLDFCDVLCFAYDSSDPESFQHLVEVKQKFAYLDSIPSVFVALKADLDRQQQRSDLLPEPYTRTLNISPPLHICSYWNSSLNELMNHIVKAASNPRIATPGLEPEPTEQEPMINPFTIGCGAIGFMVIVSALYMQNFWRR
;
A
#
# COMPACT_ATOMS: atom_id res chain seq x y z
N MET A 1 17.58 -4.59 -16.70
CA MET A 1 18.85 -5.26 -17.02
C MET A 1 19.93 -4.50 -16.28
N THR A 2 20.50 -5.09 -15.22
CA THR A 2 21.46 -4.40 -14.35
C THR A 2 22.87 -4.76 -14.78
N ILE A 3 23.63 -3.75 -15.17
CA ILE A 3 25.08 -3.86 -15.43
C ILE A 3 25.75 -3.35 -14.17
N VAL A 4 26.68 -4.10 -13.58
CA VAL A 4 27.43 -3.71 -12.39
C VAL A 4 28.81 -3.20 -12.80
N ARG A 5 29.20 -2.01 -12.35
CA ARG A 5 30.50 -1.42 -12.61
C ARG A 5 31.38 -1.53 -11.35
N VAL A 6 32.37 -2.40 -11.40
CA VAL A 6 33.36 -2.63 -10.33
C VAL A 6 34.62 -1.84 -10.64
N VAL A 7 34.99 -0.91 -9.75
CA VAL A 7 36.23 -0.13 -9.89
C VAL A 7 37.26 -0.63 -8.90
N VAL A 8 38.41 -1.08 -9.41
CA VAL A 8 39.51 -1.63 -8.60
C VAL A 8 40.44 -0.48 -8.20
N CYS A 9 40.49 -0.20 -6.87
CA CYS A 9 41.29 0.86 -6.28
C CYS A 9 42.39 0.31 -5.37
N GLY A 10 43.35 1.13 -5.01
CA GLY A 10 44.44 0.78 -4.10
C GLY A 10 45.76 1.42 -4.55
N ASP A 11 46.76 1.34 -3.70
CA ASP A 11 48.09 1.94 -3.94
C ASP A 11 48.79 1.32 -5.15
N GLU A 12 49.85 1.98 -5.62
CA GLU A 12 50.65 1.43 -6.72
C GLU A 12 51.39 0.15 -6.26
N GLY A 13 51.46 -0.82 -7.15
CA GLY A 13 52.17 -2.06 -6.86
C GLY A 13 51.44 -3.10 -6.00
N VAL A 14 50.24 -2.82 -5.45
CA VAL A 14 49.47 -3.76 -4.64
C VAL A 14 48.91 -4.97 -5.41
N GLY A 15 48.97 -4.98 -6.74
CA GLY A 15 48.57 -6.12 -7.56
C GLY A 15 47.19 -6.04 -8.18
N LYS A 16 46.59 -4.84 -8.35
CA LYS A 16 45.27 -4.62 -8.97
C LYS A 16 45.13 -5.29 -10.34
N SER A 17 45.99 -4.90 -11.29
CA SER A 17 45.98 -5.44 -12.66
C SER A 17 46.29 -6.94 -12.70
N SER A 18 47.09 -7.45 -11.74
CA SER A 18 47.36 -8.88 -11.62
C SER A 18 46.14 -9.70 -11.21
N LEU A 19 45.35 -9.18 -10.25
CA LEU A 19 44.07 -9.79 -9.83
C LEU A 19 43.07 -9.82 -10.97
N ILE A 20 42.90 -8.71 -11.70
CA ILE A 20 41.99 -8.62 -12.85
C ILE A 20 42.42 -9.60 -13.96
N THR A 21 43.74 -9.63 -14.28
CA THR A 21 44.26 -10.53 -15.32
C THR A 21 44.11 -12.01 -14.91
N ALA A 22 44.39 -12.33 -13.66
CA ALA A 22 44.22 -13.69 -13.13
C ALA A 22 42.76 -14.12 -13.13
N LEU A 23 41.82 -13.22 -12.83
CA LEU A 23 40.38 -13.49 -12.93
C LEU A 23 39.98 -13.86 -14.36
N VAL A 24 40.40 -13.06 -15.36
CA VAL A 24 39.95 -13.23 -16.75
C VAL A 24 40.67 -14.36 -17.47
N LYS A 25 41.95 -14.60 -17.17
CA LYS A 25 42.78 -15.61 -17.81
C LYS A 25 42.87 -16.92 -17.03
N GLU A 26 42.33 -16.99 -15.84
CA GLU A 26 42.38 -18.11 -14.91
C GLU A 26 43.83 -18.59 -14.60
N ARG A 27 44.80 -17.72 -14.83
CA ARG A 27 46.23 -17.97 -14.60
C ARG A 27 46.99 -16.70 -14.31
N PHE A 28 48.07 -16.82 -13.53
CA PHE A 28 48.99 -15.72 -13.28
C PHE A 28 49.80 -15.35 -14.52
N VAL A 29 49.93 -14.05 -14.77
CA VAL A 29 50.78 -13.49 -15.85
C VAL A 29 51.80 -12.54 -15.20
N PRO A 30 53.12 -12.83 -15.29
CA PRO A 30 54.13 -12.06 -14.56
C PRO A 30 54.37 -10.66 -15.09
N ASN A 31 54.23 -10.43 -16.40
CA ASN A 31 54.46 -9.11 -17.03
C ASN A 31 53.14 -8.57 -17.59
N ILE A 32 52.53 -7.67 -16.83
CA ILE A 32 51.22 -7.09 -17.18
C ILE A 32 51.39 -5.61 -17.43
N GLN A 33 50.63 -5.08 -18.40
CA GLN A 33 50.51 -3.66 -18.66
C GLN A 33 49.96 -2.95 -17.41
N HIS A 34 50.56 -1.83 -17.04
CA HIS A 34 50.07 -0.99 -15.96
C HIS A 34 48.77 -0.33 -16.41
N VAL A 35 47.71 -0.55 -15.68
CA VAL A 35 46.32 -0.17 -15.97
C VAL A 35 45.77 -0.85 -17.24
N ILE A 36 44.88 -1.79 -17.03
CA ILE A 36 44.21 -2.54 -18.08
C ILE A 36 42.94 -1.80 -18.54
N PRO A 37 42.64 -1.78 -19.85
CA PRO A 37 41.37 -1.22 -20.32
C PRO A 37 40.15 -1.88 -19.65
N PRO A 38 39.01 -1.19 -19.52
CA PRO A 38 37.80 -1.76 -18.93
C PRO A 38 37.40 -3.08 -19.62
N ILE A 39 37.09 -4.09 -18.82
CA ILE A 39 36.75 -5.44 -19.28
C ILE A 39 35.27 -5.69 -18.96
N ASN A 40 34.51 -6.11 -19.97
CA ASN A 40 33.15 -6.55 -19.79
C ASN A 40 33.10 -8.06 -19.58
N ILE A 41 32.63 -8.50 -18.42
CA ILE A 41 32.47 -9.91 -18.06
C ILE A 41 31.01 -10.28 -18.23
N PRO A 42 30.66 -11.19 -19.17
CA PRO A 42 29.28 -11.62 -19.38
C PRO A 42 28.77 -12.49 -18.22
N ARG A 43 27.45 -12.67 -18.15
CA ARG A 43 26.76 -13.41 -17.08
C ARG A 43 27.27 -14.83 -16.90
N ASP A 44 27.56 -15.51 -17.99
CA ASP A 44 27.89 -16.94 -17.99
C ASP A 44 29.26 -17.25 -17.34
N PHE A 45 30.03 -16.22 -17.04
CA PHE A 45 31.34 -16.35 -16.39
C PHE A 45 31.25 -16.48 -14.88
N SER A 46 30.11 -16.13 -14.28
CA SER A 46 29.89 -16.24 -12.83
C SER A 46 28.93 -17.39 -12.54
N ASP A 47 29.31 -18.33 -11.69
CA ASP A 47 28.46 -19.41 -11.17
C ASP A 47 27.24 -18.94 -10.38
N SER A 48 27.06 -17.63 -10.27
CA SER A 48 25.96 -17.05 -9.54
C SER A 48 24.67 -17.05 -10.39
N ARG A 49 23.62 -17.66 -9.84
CA ARG A 49 22.22 -17.53 -10.31
C ARG A 49 21.67 -16.10 -10.17
N SER A 50 22.57 -15.08 -10.20
CA SER A 50 22.23 -13.68 -10.03
C SER A 50 21.48 -13.12 -11.24
N SER A 51 20.60 -12.16 -11.00
CA SER A 51 19.84 -11.42 -12.01
C SER A 51 20.69 -10.44 -12.84
N LEU A 52 22.02 -10.48 -12.72
CA LEU A 52 22.96 -9.62 -13.42
C LEU A 52 23.16 -10.04 -14.87
N ASN A 53 23.22 -9.07 -15.79
CA ASN A 53 23.46 -9.33 -17.20
C ASN A 53 24.94 -9.27 -17.57
N SER A 54 25.71 -8.38 -16.98
CA SER A 54 27.15 -8.26 -17.20
C SER A 54 27.79 -7.44 -16.08
N THR A 55 29.09 -7.60 -15.91
CA THR A 55 29.90 -6.80 -14.98
C THR A 55 31.05 -6.14 -15.71
N ILE A 56 31.22 -4.83 -15.52
CA ILE A 56 32.34 -4.07 -16.08
C ILE A 56 33.40 -3.93 -14.99
N LEU A 57 34.58 -4.47 -15.21
CA LEU A 57 35.76 -4.27 -14.39
C LEU A 57 36.61 -3.12 -14.90
N VAL A 58 36.94 -2.18 -14.02
CA VAL A 58 37.76 -1.02 -14.36
C VAL A 58 39.00 -0.99 -13.46
N ASP A 59 40.17 -1.08 -14.09
CA ASP A 59 41.45 -0.92 -13.41
C ASP A 59 41.79 0.56 -13.25
N THR A 60 42.42 0.94 -12.13
CA THR A 60 42.77 2.34 -11.87
C THR A 60 44.23 2.48 -11.39
N SER A 61 44.80 3.67 -11.60
CA SER A 61 46.10 4.05 -11.08
C SER A 61 45.92 5.09 -9.97
N ALA A 62 46.63 4.91 -8.85
CA ALA A 62 46.67 5.87 -7.76
C ALA A 62 47.43 7.16 -8.13
N SER A 63 48.29 7.09 -9.15
CA SER A 63 49.05 8.26 -9.64
C SER A 63 48.21 9.20 -10.52
N ASN A 64 47.09 8.69 -11.12
CA ASN A 64 46.17 9.51 -11.93
C ASN A 64 44.87 9.79 -11.19
N LEU A 65 44.90 10.74 -10.25
CA LEU A 65 43.76 11.08 -9.40
C LEU A 65 42.52 11.55 -10.17
N SER A 66 42.68 12.27 -11.28
CA SER A 66 41.55 12.77 -12.04
C SER A 66 40.77 11.65 -12.73
N SER A 67 41.46 10.69 -13.32
CA SER A 67 40.86 9.51 -13.90
C SER A 67 40.24 8.61 -12.83
N LEU A 68 40.93 8.40 -11.71
CA LEU A 68 40.43 7.62 -10.58
C LEU A 68 39.10 8.20 -10.04
N GLN A 69 39.07 9.53 -9.82
CA GLN A 69 37.86 10.20 -9.32
C GLN A 69 36.69 10.09 -10.30
N TYR A 70 36.96 10.18 -11.60
CA TYR A 70 35.94 10.02 -12.64
C TYR A 70 35.33 8.61 -12.60
N GLU A 71 36.18 7.58 -12.57
CA GLU A 71 35.73 6.18 -12.53
C GLU A 71 35.00 5.82 -11.25
N VAL A 72 35.45 6.29 -10.09
CA VAL A 72 34.82 6.05 -8.80
C VAL A 72 33.41 6.68 -8.72
N ARG A 73 33.19 7.85 -9.37
CA ARG A 73 31.85 8.46 -9.42
C ARG A 73 30.84 7.68 -10.28
N GLN A 74 31.33 6.83 -11.17
CA GLN A 74 30.50 5.99 -12.03
C GLN A 74 30.42 4.53 -11.54
N ALA A 75 31.11 4.20 -10.45
CA ALA A 75 31.14 2.87 -9.89
C ALA A 75 29.84 2.53 -9.16
N ASP A 76 29.51 1.24 -9.13
CA ASP A 76 28.48 0.67 -8.27
C ASP A 76 29.11 0.05 -7.00
N VAL A 77 30.37 -0.40 -7.11
CA VAL A 77 31.14 -1.00 -6.01
C VAL A 77 32.62 -0.72 -6.18
N ILE A 78 33.32 -0.55 -5.06
CA ILE A 78 34.76 -0.37 -5.03
C ILE A 78 35.43 -1.67 -4.56
N TRP A 79 36.34 -2.21 -5.36
CA TRP A 79 37.22 -3.29 -4.98
C TRP A 79 38.56 -2.68 -4.51
N LEU A 80 38.73 -2.49 -3.19
CA LEU A 80 39.91 -1.82 -2.60
C LEU A 80 40.96 -2.85 -2.24
N VAL A 81 42.12 -2.78 -2.92
CA VAL A 81 43.21 -3.75 -2.80
C VAL A 81 44.38 -3.19 -2.02
N TYR A 82 44.89 -3.96 -1.07
CA TYR A 82 46.12 -3.69 -0.32
C TYR A 82 47.03 -4.93 -0.29
N SER A 83 48.31 -4.83 0.11
CA SER A 83 49.25 -5.94 0.06
C SER A 83 50.13 -6.09 1.30
N ASP A 84 50.26 -5.05 2.10
CA ASP A 84 51.17 -4.99 3.27
C ASP A 84 50.59 -4.05 4.34
N HIS A 85 51.24 -3.99 5.49
CA HIS A 85 50.76 -3.20 6.63
C HIS A 85 50.64 -1.69 6.30
N TYR A 86 51.57 -1.14 5.54
CA TYR A 86 51.55 0.26 5.17
C TYR A 86 50.31 0.58 4.30
N THR A 87 50.05 -0.26 3.32
CA THR A 87 48.88 -0.08 2.43
C THR A 87 47.57 -0.40 3.15
N TYR A 88 47.59 -1.26 4.20
CA TYR A 88 46.44 -1.50 5.09
C TYR A 88 46.07 -0.25 5.90
N GLU A 89 47.05 0.40 6.56
CA GLU A 89 46.78 1.64 7.30
C GLU A 89 46.19 2.75 6.41
N ARG A 90 46.61 2.80 5.15
CA ARG A 90 46.07 3.78 4.18
C ARG A 90 44.62 3.56 3.83
N ILE A 91 44.01 2.42 4.06
CA ILE A 91 42.58 2.20 3.90
C ILE A 91 41.81 3.22 4.75
N SER A 92 42.12 3.28 6.03
CA SER A 92 41.47 4.16 7.01
C SER A 92 41.92 5.61 6.96
N LEU A 93 43.22 5.85 6.68
CA LEU A 93 43.78 7.19 6.70
C LEU A 93 43.65 7.95 5.38
N TYR A 94 43.56 7.27 4.26
CA TYR A 94 43.55 7.91 2.94
C TYR A 94 42.36 7.51 2.07
N TRP A 95 42.15 6.21 1.81
CA TRP A 95 41.22 5.75 0.79
C TRP A 95 39.74 6.03 1.15
N ILE A 96 39.31 5.60 2.31
CA ILE A 96 37.91 5.83 2.74
C ILE A 96 37.62 7.32 2.94
N PRO A 97 38.46 8.14 3.60
CA PRO A 97 38.29 9.59 3.67
C PRO A 97 38.23 10.25 2.29
N MET A 98 39.04 9.80 1.33
CA MET A 98 39.03 10.32 -0.03
C MET A 98 37.67 10.02 -0.72
N PHE A 99 37.15 8.80 -0.64
CA PHE A 99 35.83 8.46 -1.19
C PHE A 99 34.72 9.30 -0.56
N ARG A 100 34.73 9.47 0.75
CA ARG A 100 33.78 10.32 1.47
C ARG A 100 33.86 11.78 1.02
N SER A 101 35.08 12.29 0.80
CA SER A 101 35.30 13.67 0.34
C SER A 101 34.72 13.94 -1.05
N MET A 102 34.61 12.91 -1.89
CA MET A 102 33.97 12.97 -3.21
C MET A 102 32.44 12.84 -3.15
N GLY A 103 31.85 12.68 -1.97
CA GLY A 103 30.41 12.44 -1.80
C GLY A 103 29.95 11.05 -2.26
N VAL A 104 30.87 10.10 -2.38
CA VAL A 104 30.60 8.73 -2.83
C VAL A 104 30.30 7.84 -1.62
N ASN A 105 29.14 7.19 -1.63
CA ASN A 105 28.70 6.24 -0.60
C ASN A 105 28.41 4.89 -1.27
N LEU A 106 29.47 4.20 -1.70
CA LEU A 106 29.40 2.91 -2.37
C LEU A 106 29.88 1.80 -1.46
N PRO A 107 29.39 0.56 -1.65
CA PRO A 107 29.95 -0.61 -0.96
C PRO A 107 31.42 -0.81 -1.34
N ILE A 108 32.24 -1.16 -0.36
CA ILE A 108 33.67 -1.40 -0.51
C ILE A 108 33.95 -2.85 -0.15
N ILE A 109 34.58 -3.58 -1.06
CA ILE A 109 35.17 -4.91 -0.80
C ILE A 109 36.67 -4.74 -0.62
N VAL A 110 37.17 -5.03 0.58
CA VAL A 110 38.59 -4.91 0.90
C VAL A 110 39.29 -6.23 0.62
N CYS A 111 40.35 -6.18 -0.18
CA CYS A 111 41.08 -7.35 -0.60
C CYS A 111 42.58 -7.26 -0.19
N ASN A 112 43.00 -8.15 0.67
CA ASN A 112 44.41 -8.39 0.96
C ASN A 112 44.99 -9.26 -0.16
N SER A 113 45.87 -8.70 -0.96
CA SER A 113 46.50 -9.36 -2.13
C SER A 113 47.87 -9.94 -1.76
N LYS A 114 48.46 -10.71 -2.71
CA LYS A 114 49.83 -11.29 -2.58
C LYS A 114 50.03 -12.15 -1.34
N LEU A 115 49.01 -12.91 -0.96
CA LEU A 115 49.11 -13.82 0.19
C LEU A 115 50.27 -14.79 0.11
N ASP A 116 50.70 -15.14 -1.11
CA ASP A 116 51.85 -15.98 -1.42
C ASP A 116 53.23 -15.40 -0.98
N LEU A 117 53.30 -14.10 -0.70
CA LEU A 117 54.49 -13.41 -0.24
C LEU A 117 54.49 -13.16 1.30
N GLN A 118 53.39 -13.41 1.97
CA GLN A 118 53.26 -13.19 3.42
C GLN A 118 53.89 -14.36 4.20
N THR A 119 54.46 -14.06 5.35
CA THR A 119 55.08 -15.06 6.22
C THR A 119 54.03 -15.88 6.97
N SER A 120 54.40 -17.07 7.42
CA SER A 120 53.49 -17.95 8.17
C SER A 120 52.98 -17.29 9.47
N SER A 121 53.71 -16.35 10.04
CA SER A 121 53.28 -15.52 11.18
C SER A 121 52.17 -14.55 10.82
N ASP A 122 52.23 -13.94 9.66
CA ASP A 122 51.21 -12.97 9.18
C ASP A 122 49.92 -13.67 8.77
N ILE A 123 50.03 -14.89 8.22
CA ILE A 123 48.87 -15.73 7.86
C ILE A 123 48.15 -16.25 9.10
N SER A 124 48.88 -16.46 10.23
CA SER A 124 48.33 -16.98 11.49
C SER A 124 47.45 -15.97 12.23
N VAL A 125 47.53 -14.67 11.92
CA VAL A 125 46.61 -13.66 12.45
C VAL A 125 45.19 -14.04 12.07
N ALA A 126 44.34 -14.20 13.09
CA ALA A 126 42.95 -14.57 12.85
C ALA A 126 42.30 -13.55 11.92
N LEU A 127 41.57 -14.04 10.92
CA LEU A 127 40.84 -13.17 9.94
C LEU A 127 40.01 -12.11 10.66
N ASN A 128 39.48 -12.47 11.82
CA ASN A 128 38.67 -11.56 12.62
C ASN A 128 39.48 -10.41 13.22
N GLU A 129 40.76 -10.62 13.59
CA GLU A 129 41.60 -9.57 14.16
C GLU A 129 42.01 -8.53 13.10
N GLU A 130 42.25 -8.96 11.85
CA GLU A 130 42.62 -8.09 10.75
C GLU A 130 41.40 -7.31 10.22
N PHE A 131 40.26 -7.98 10.02
CA PHE A 131 39.12 -7.40 9.28
C PHE A 131 38.03 -6.78 10.14
N MET A 132 37.84 -7.27 11.40
CA MET A 132 36.80 -6.75 12.27
C MET A 132 36.88 -5.25 12.58
N PRO A 133 38.08 -4.64 12.74
CA PRO A 133 38.18 -3.19 12.91
C PRO A 133 37.63 -2.45 11.71
N LEU A 134 37.94 -2.85 10.48
CA LEU A 134 37.47 -2.22 9.27
C LEU A 134 35.95 -2.34 9.12
N LEU A 135 35.38 -3.52 9.40
CA LEU A 135 33.94 -3.77 9.32
C LEU A 135 33.14 -2.99 10.38
N LYS A 136 33.71 -2.78 11.58
CA LYS A 136 33.06 -2.04 12.67
C LYS A 136 33.13 -0.52 12.50
N ASP A 137 34.27 -0.02 12.03
CA ASP A 137 34.53 1.42 11.97
C ASP A 137 34.02 2.08 10.68
N PHE A 138 33.91 1.31 9.60
CA PHE A 138 33.53 1.79 8.28
C PHE A 138 32.32 1.04 7.74
N LYS A 139 31.15 1.66 7.83
CA LYS A 139 29.87 1.10 7.37
C LYS A 139 29.83 0.85 5.85
N GLU A 140 30.72 1.47 5.08
CA GLU A 140 30.86 1.28 3.63
C GLU A 140 31.56 -0.06 3.29
N VAL A 141 32.32 -0.62 4.24
CA VAL A 141 33.01 -1.91 4.05
C VAL A 141 32.02 -3.06 4.23
N GLU A 142 31.69 -3.72 3.14
CA GLU A 142 30.72 -4.82 3.10
C GLU A 142 31.36 -6.18 3.41
N ALA A 143 32.56 -6.41 2.92
CA ALA A 143 33.30 -7.64 3.17
C ALA A 143 34.81 -7.44 3.00
N CYS A 144 35.58 -8.32 3.62
CA CYS A 144 37.03 -8.39 3.50
C CYS A 144 37.46 -9.80 3.10
N ILE A 145 38.48 -9.91 2.25
CA ILE A 145 38.98 -11.20 1.77
C ILE A 145 40.48 -11.19 1.52
N ARG A 146 41.13 -12.33 1.67
CA ARG A 146 42.55 -12.56 1.35
C ARG A 146 42.64 -13.29 0.00
N CYS A 147 43.49 -12.82 -0.92
CA CYS A 147 43.65 -13.33 -2.28
C CYS A 147 45.14 -13.50 -2.64
N SER A 148 45.40 -14.42 -3.59
CA SER A 148 46.69 -14.50 -4.29
C SER A 148 46.44 -14.64 -5.79
N ALA A 149 46.92 -13.66 -6.59
CA ALA A 149 46.87 -13.77 -8.05
C ALA A 149 47.80 -14.87 -8.58
N LYS A 150 48.93 -15.12 -7.90
CA LYS A 150 49.95 -16.12 -8.27
C LYS A 150 49.44 -17.54 -8.08
N GLU A 151 48.72 -17.79 -6.97
CA GLU A 151 48.18 -19.10 -6.62
C GLU A 151 46.73 -19.29 -7.12
N ASN A 152 46.18 -18.30 -7.77
CA ASN A 152 44.78 -18.27 -8.20
C ASN A 152 43.78 -18.51 -7.03
N TYR A 153 44.13 -17.97 -5.86
CA TYR A 153 43.40 -18.22 -4.61
C TYR A 153 42.40 -17.11 -4.33
N ASN A 154 41.14 -17.46 -4.11
CA ASN A 154 40.01 -16.58 -3.74
C ASN A 154 39.66 -15.45 -4.71
N ILE A 155 40.20 -15.40 -5.93
CA ILE A 155 39.95 -14.31 -6.88
C ILE A 155 38.50 -14.29 -7.33
N ASN A 156 37.97 -15.46 -7.75
CA ASN A 156 36.59 -15.60 -8.17
C ASN A 156 35.63 -15.26 -7.01
N HIS A 157 36.01 -15.61 -5.78
CA HIS A 157 35.22 -15.29 -4.60
C HIS A 157 35.22 -13.78 -4.30
N ALA A 158 36.35 -13.09 -4.45
CA ALA A 158 36.44 -11.63 -4.30
C ALA A 158 35.57 -10.91 -5.34
N PHE A 159 35.60 -11.36 -6.60
CA PHE A 159 34.75 -10.85 -7.65
C PHE A 159 33.26 -11.09 -7.37
N TYR A 160 32.91 -12.29 -6.92
CA TYR A 160 31.55 -12.61 -6.48
C TYR A 160 31.09 -11.69 -5.33
N LEU A 161 31.96 -11.39 -4.35
CA LEU A 161 31.64 -10.46 -3.26
C LEU A 161 31.35 -9.05 -3.79
N CYS A 162 32.07 -8.57 -4.79
CA CYS A 162 31.78 -7.29 -5.44
C CYS A 162 30.38 -7.27 -6.09
N GLN A 163 30.04 -8.32 -6.83
CA GLN A 163 28.71 -8.44 -7.43
C GLN A 163 27.60 -8.52 -6.36
N ARG A 164 27.86 -9.29 -5.31
CA ARG A 164 26.94 -9.49 -4.18
C ARG A 164 26.69 -8.20 -3.40
N ALA A 165 27.71 -7.38 -3.18
CA ALA A 165 27.59 -6.11 -2.47
C ALA A 165 26.61 -5.13 -3.16
N VAL A 166 26.47 -5.23 -4.48
CA VAL A 166 25.50 -4.42 -5.25
C VAL A 166 24.13 -5.09 -5.30
N THR A 167 24.11 -6.41 -5.49
CA THR A 167 22.83 -7.13 -5.67
C THR A 167 22.14 -7.45 -4.35
N HIS A 168 22.90 -7.65 -3.29
CA HIS A 168 22.42 -8.05 -1.97
C HIS A 168 23.19 -7.27 -0.89
N PRO A 169 23.03 -5.95 -0.78
CA PRO A 169 23.81 -5.13 0.13
C PRO A 169 23.56 -5.53 1.59
N LEU A 170 24.63 -5.59 2.38
CA LEU A 170 24.55 -5.92 3.78
C LEU A 170 24.22 -4.67 4.64
N SER A 171 24.74 -3.54 4.23
CA SER A 171 24.62 -2.27 4.97
C SER A 171 23.17 -1.90 5.37
N PRO A 172 22.12 -2.11 4.57
CA PRO A 172 20.76 -1.82 5.02
C PRO A 172 20.23 -2.79 6.08
N LEU A 173 20.75 -4.04 6.14
CA LEU A 173 20.22 -5.10 6.98
C LEU A 173 20.84 -5.12 8.37
N TYR A 174 22.17 -4.90 8.47
CA TYR A 174 22.94 -5.22 9.66
C TYR A 174 23.93 -4.13 10.02
N ASP A 175 24.22 -4.01 11.31
CA ASP A 175 25.26 -3.16 11.86
C ASP A 175 26.30 -4.02 12.59
N TYR A 176 27.53 -4.02 12.07
CA TYR A 176 28.63 -4.77 12.69
C TYR A 176 29.07 -4.21 14.04
N LYS A 177 28.88 -2.90 14.26
CA LYS A 177 29.29 -2.25 15.51
C LYS A 177 28.43 -2.74 16.68
N ASP A 178 27.13 -2.78 16.47
CA ASP A 178 26.16 -3.18 17.48
C ASP A 178 25.84 -4.69 17.42
N ALA A 179 26.41 -5.42 16.46
CA ALA A 179 26.13 -6.82 16.16
C ALA A 179 24.62 -7.12 16.10
N SER A 180 23.86 -6.24 15.45
CA SER A 180 22.41 -6.29 15.43
C SER A 180 21.80 -5.96 14.05
N MET A 181 20.61 -6.50 13.81
CA MET A 181 19.81 -6.13 12.65
C MET A 181 19.32 -4.68 12.80
N LYS A 182 19.36 -3.92 11.70
CA LYS A 182 18.89 -2.52 11.70
C LYS A 182 17.37 -2.42 11.86
N PRO A 183 16.85 -1.35 12.47
CA PRO A 183 15.41 -1.20 12.74
C PRO A 183 14.51 -1.36 11.50
N LEU A 184 14.91 -0.82 10.35
CA LEU A 184 14.16 -0.95 9.10
C LEU A 184 14.09 -2.40 8.62
N ALA A 185 15.18 -3.17 8.76
CA ALA A 185 15.22 -4.59 8.42
C ALA A 185 14.32 -5.40 9.36
N ILE A 186 14.34 -5.10 10.66
CA ILE A 186 13.45 -5.72 11.65
C ILE A 186 11.99 -5.43 11.30
N THR A 187 11.64 -4.19 10.99
CA THR A 187 10.27 -3.79 10.60
C THR A 187 9.82 -4.54 9.33
N ALA A 188 10.70 -4.62 8.32
CA ALA A 188 10.39 -5.32 7.08
C ALA A 188 10.18 -6.83 7.31
N LEU A 189 11.05 -7.47 8.09
CA LEU A 189 10.92 -8.90 8.42
C LEU A 189 9.72 -9.19 9.31
N ASN A 190 9.40 -8.32 10.26
CA ASN A 190 8.18 -8.44 11.08
C ASN A 190 6.92 -8.37 10.21
N ARG A 191 6.89 -7.49 9.20
CA ARG A 191 5.79 -7.47 8.25
C ARG A 191 5.72 -8.76 7.43
N VAL A 192 6.86 -9.31 6.99
CA VAL A 192 6.88 -10.60 6.29
C VAL A 192 6.31 -11.69 7.17
N PHE A 193 6.75 -11.77 8.42
CA PHE A 193 6.22 -12.71 9.42
C PHE A 193 4.70 -12.58 9.53
N TYR A 194 4.21 -11.35 9.77
CA TYR A 194 2.79 -11.05 9.90
C TYR A 194 1.96 -11.49 8.68
N LEU A 195 2.48 -11.30 7.46
CA LEU A 195 1.78 -11.73 6.24
C LEU A 195 1.80 -13.24 6.02
N CYS A 196 2.72 -13.95 6.65
CA CYS A 196 2.86 -15.40 6.55
C CYS A 196 2.06 -16.14 7.64
N ASP A 197 1.92 -15.53 8.82
CA ASP A 197 1.07 -15.97 9.91
C ASP A 197 -0.41 -15.75 9.50
N ARG A 198 -0.99 -16.75 8.84
CA ARG A 198 -2.31 -16.63 8.21
C ARG A 198 -3.46 -16.69 9.17
N ASP A 199 -3.31 -17.43 10.27
CA ASP A 199 -4.32 -17.53 11.33
C ASP A 199 -4.10 -16.51 12.46
N GLN A 200 -3.02 -15.72 12.36
CA GLN A 200 -2.67 -14.65 13.31
C GLN A 200 -2.58 -15.15 14.76
N ASP A 201 -2.04 -16.38 14.95
CA ASP A 201 -1.82 -16.96 16.28
C ASP A 201 -0.48 -16.53 16.91
N GLY A 202 0.39 -15.85 16.15
CA GLY A 202 1.71 -15.35 16.56
C GLY A 202 2.85 -16.35 16.33
N TYR A 203 2.58 -17.44 15.62
CA TYR A 203 3.56 -18.44 15.21
C TYR A 203 3.53 -18.64 13.71
N LEU A 204 4.65 -19.02 13.12
CA LEU A 204 4.66 -19.63 11.80
C LEU A 204 4.60 -21.15 12.00
N SER A 205 3.47 -21.73 11.75
CA SER A 205 3.29 -23.19 11.71
C SER A 205 4.20 -23.80 10.62
N ASP A 206 4.42 -25.10 10.69
CA ASP A 206 5.26 -25.80 9.71
C ASP A 206 4.74 -25.62 8.28
N GLU A 207 3.44 -25.65 8.10
CA GLU A 207 2.80 -25.44 6.81
C GLU A 207 3.01 -24.01 6.28
N GLU A 208 2.88 -23.01 7.13
CA GLU A 208 3.11 -21.60 6.76
C GLU A 208 4.55 -21.31 6.45
N PHE A 209 5.48 -21.88 7.22
CA PHE A 209 6.91 -21.77 6.95
C PHE A 209 7.31 -22.44 5.64
N LEU A 210 6.75 -23.62 5.33
CA LEU A 210 6.97 -24.28 4.03
C LEU A 210 6.40 -23.48 2.86
N ARG A 211 5.23 -22.86 3.03
CA ARG A 211 4.66 -21.93 2.03
C ARG A 211 5.53 -20.71 1.81
N LEU A 212 6.09 -20.12 2.88
CA LEU A 212 7.06 -19.04 2.78
C LEU A 212 8.28 -19.46 1.96
N GLN A 213 8.85 -20.64 2.25
CA GLN A 213 10.00 -21.18 1.53
C GLN A 213 9.69 -21.40 0.03
N GLN A 214 8.53 -21.99 -0.25
CA GLN A 214 8.09 -22.18 -1.63
C GLN A 214 7.91 -20.87 -2.38
N LYS A 215 7.34 -19.86 -1.73
CA LYS A 215 7.15 -18.52 -2.31
C LYS A 215 8.48 -17.82 -2.59
N CYS A 216 9.42 -17.88 -1.65
CA CYS A 216 10.68 -17.13 -1.75
C CYS A 216 11.72 -17.81 -2.63
N PHE A 217 11.81 -19.15 -2.59
CA PHE A 217 12.92 -19.89 -3.18
C PHE A 217 12.50 -20.96 -4.20
N HIS A 218 11.20 -21.16 -4.41
CA HIS A 218 10.64 -22.23 -5.27
C HIS A 218 11.17 -23.62 -4.89
N LYS A 219 11.52 -23.80 -3.62
CA LYS A 219 12.00 -25.06 -3.04
C LYS A 219 11.15 -25.43 -1.84
N SER A 220 10.89 -26.70 -1.66
CA SER A 220 10.38 -27.26 -0.42
C SER A 220 11.57 -27.71 0.45
N ILE A 221 11.57 -27.35 1.71
CA ILE A 221 12.48 -27.87 2.72
C ILE A 221 11.88 -29.16 3.25
N ASP A 222 12.72 -30.14 3.56
CA ASP A 222 12.26 -31.38 4.20
C ASP A 222 11.90 -31.14 5.68
N ILE A 223 10.96 -31.91 6.20
CA ILE A 223 10.50 -31.80 7.59
C ILE A 223 11.67 -31.98 8.57
N THR A 224 12.62 -32.84 8.24
CA THR A 224 13.83 -33.07 9.05
C THR A 224 14.75 -31.83 9.11
N GLU A 225 14.86 -31.08 8.01
CA GLU A 225 15.60 -29.81 7.97
C GLU A 225 14.89 -28.74 8.83
N LEU A 226 13.57 -28.68 8.78
CA LEU A 226 12.76 -27.75 9.59
C LEU A 226 12.93 -28.03 11.10
N GLU A 227 12.89 -29.30 11.51
CA GLU A 227 13.15 -29.67 12.91
C GLU A 227 14.57 -29.32 13.35
N THR A 228 15.56 -29.44 12.46
CA THR A 228 16.92 -29.01 12.73
C THR A 228 17.01 -27.48 12.92
N ILE A 229 16.26 -26.71 12.13
CA ILE A 229 16.17 -25.24 12.30
C ILE A 229 15.54 -24.89 13.66
N LYS A 230 14.42 -25.52 14.04
CA LYS A 230 13.76 -25.28 15.33
C LYS A 230 14.67 -25.61 16.51
N THR A 231 15.34 -26.75 16.46
CA THR A 231 16.29 -27.15 17.53
C THR A 231 17.46 -26.19 17.63
N THR A 232 18.00 -25.74 16.50
CA THR A 232 19.08 -24.74 16.47
C THR A 232 18.63 -23.40 17.04
N LEU A 233 17.44 -22.92 16.68
CA LEU A 233 16.88 -21.66 17.22
C LEU A 233 16.71 -21.73 18.75
N ASN A 234 16.17 -22.83 19.27
CA ASN A 234 15.97 -23.01 20.71
C ASN A 234 17.26 -23.20 21.48
N SER A 235 18.32 -23.70 20.83
CA SER A 235 19.66 -23.79 21.44
C SER A 235 20.30 -22.41 21.59
N LEU A 236 20.02 -21.48 20.69
CA LEU A 236 20.53 -20.10 20.75
C LEU A 236 19.72 -19.24 21.73
N VAL A 237 18.39 -19.30 21.64
CA VAL A 237 17.48 -18.56 22.51
C VAL A 237 16.27 -19.44 22.81
N PRO A 238 15.97 -19.72 24.09
CA PRO A 238 14.78 -20.48 24.48
C PRO A 238 13.49 -19.81 23.98
N ASP A 239 12.47 -20.62 23.76
CA ASP A 239 11.10 -20.20 23.35
C ASP A 239 11.02 -19.49 21.98
N CYS A 240 12.03 -19.66 21.11
CA CYS A 240 11.99 -19.14 19.74
C CYS A 240 11.23 -20.02 18.77
N ALA A 241 11.11 -21.32 19.06
CA ALA A 241 10.31 -22.28 18.29
C ALA A 241 9.70 -23.33 19.22
N GLY A 242 8.52 -23.85 18.86
CA GLY A 242 7.80 -24.86 19.64
C GLY A 242 6.97 -25.78 18.75
N GLU A 243 6.07 -26.55 19.39
CA GLU A 243 5.14 -27.44 18.68
C GLU A 243 4.22 -26.68 17.72
N LYS A 244 3.84 -25.44 18.07
CA LYS A 244 2.99 -24.58 17.23
C LYS A 244 3.72 -24.00 16.01
N GLY A 245 5.06 -23.91 16.05
CA GLY A 245 5.84 -23.32 14.98
C GLY A 245 6.93 -22.36 15.48
N ILE A 246 7.38 -21.46 14.62
CA ILE A 246 8.43 -20.47 14.89
C ILE A 246 7.79 -19.14 15.28
N THR A 247 8.21 -18.55 16.40
CA THR A 247 7.74 -17.23 16.86
C THR A 247 8.32 -16.09 16.00
N ALA A 248 7.73 -14.89 16.08
CA ALA A 248 8.29 -13.69 15.42
C ALA A 248 9.75 -13.43 15.85
N ARG A 249 10.05 -13.63 17.13
CA ARG A 249 11.42 -13.53 17.65
C ARG A 249 12.35 -14.59 17.06
N GLY A 250 11.86 -15.84 16.94
CA GLY A 250 12.58 -16.94 16.29
C GLY A 250 12.85 -16.67 14.82
N PHE A 251 11.88 -16.13 14.11
CA PHE A 251 12.04 -15.75 12.71
C PHE A 251 13.08 -14.64 12.52
N LEU A 252 13.09 -13.62 13.36
CA LEU A 252 14.12 -12.57 13.34
C LEU A 252 15.51 -13.13 13.67
N LEU A 253 15.60 -14.03 14.66
CA LEU A 253 16.87 -14.69 15.03
C LEU A 253 17.42 -15.54 13.89
N LEU A 254 16.56 -16.28 13.18
CA LEU A 254 16.92 -17.06 12.00
C LEU A 254 17.52 -16.18 10.90
N ASN A 255 16.88 -15.05 10.62
CA ASN A 255 17.36 -14.12 9.60
C ASN A 255 18.66 -13.42 10.04
N LYS A 256 18.80 -13.08 11.32
CA LYS A 256 20.05 -12.58 11.89
C LYS A 256 21.19 -13.60 11.71
N PHE A 257 20.94 -14.87 12.00
CA PHE A 257 21.91 -15.95 11.83
C PHE A 257 22.33 -16.10 10.35
N PHE A 258 21.40 -15.97 9.40
CA PHE A 258 21.76 -15.97 7.98
C PHE A 258 22.69 -14.81 7.61
N VAL A 259 22.44 -13.62 8.13
CA VAL A 259 23.29 -12.45 7.89
C VAL A 259 24.68 -12.67 8.49
N GLU A 260 24.79 -13.09 9.75
CA GLU A 260 26.06 -13.33 10.45
C GLU A 260 26.88 -14.48 9.82
N SER A 261 26.19 -15.46 9.23
CA SER A 261 26.82 -16.55 8.47
C SER A 261 27.19 -16.16 7.03
N GLY A 262 27.06 -14.89 6.65
CA GLY A 262 27.33 -14.41 5.31
C GLY A 262 26.29 -14.81 4.25
N ARG A 263 25.12 -15.32 4.65
CA ARG A 263 24.00 -15.74 3.77
C ARG A 263 22.92 -14.67 3.65
N HIS A 264 23.29 -13.40 3.60
CA HIS A 264 22.31 -12.31 3.49
C HIS A 264 21.51 -12.30 2.18
N GLU A 265 21.96 -13.05 1.17
CA GLU A 265 21.16 -13.32 -0.04
C GLU A 265 19.83 -14.00 0.27
N THR A 266 19.79 -14.89 1.27
CA THR A 266 18.55 -15.54 1.72
C THR A 266 17.59 -14.52 2.29
N VAL A 267 18.07 -13.58 3.11
CA VAL A 267 17.25 -12.51 3.68
C VAL A 267 16.69 -11.59 2.57
N TRP A 268 17.53 -11.21 1.61
CA TRP A 268 17.08 -10.44 0.45
C TRP A 268 16.11 -11.22 -0.44
N GLY A 269 16.30 -12.53 -0.58
CA GLY A 269 15.35 -13.40 -1.29
C GLY A 269 13.95 -13.34 -0.65
N ILE A 270 13.88 -13.40 0.67
CA ILE A 270 12.64 -13.22 1.43
C ILE A 270 12.07 -11.81 1.20
N LEU A 271 12.84 -10.77 1.45
CA LEU A 271 12.37 -9.38 1.33
C LEU A 271 11.86 -9.05 -0.08
N ARG A 272 12.58 -9.45 -1.12
CA ARG A 272 12.17 -9.22 -2.52
C ARG A 272 10.94 -10.01 -2.93
N ALA A 273 10.73 -11.21 -2.39
CA ALA A 273 9.50 -11.97 -2.61
C ALA A 273 8.25 -11.25 -2.04
N PHE A 274 8.47 -10.32 -1.09
CA PHE A 274 7.45 -9.43 -0.53
C PHE A 274 7.56 -7.98 -1.03
N ASN A 275 8.17 -7.80 -2.21
CA ASN A 275 8.27 -6.53 -2.95
C ASN A 275 9.05 -5.42 -2.23
N TYR A 276 10.04 -5.77 -1.39
CA TYR A 276 10.96 -4.78 -0.82
C TYR A 276 12.08 -4.42 -1.80
N THR A 277 12.39 -3.14 -1.86
CA THR A 277 13.56 -2.58 -2.58
C THR A 277 14.81 -2.61 -1.70
N ASP A 278 15.95 -2.27 -2.28
CA ASP A 278 17.23 -2.24 -1.54
C ASP A 278 17.26 -1.15 -0.44
N SER A 279 16.35 -0.17 -0.48
CA SER A 279 16.14 0.81 0.59
C SER A 279 15.22 0.32 1.72
N LEU A 280 14.79 -0.94 1.69
CA LEU A 280 13.83 -1.54 2.62
C LEU A 280 12.46 -0.86 2.63
N SER A 281 12.10 -0.19 1.56
CA SER A 281 10.75 0.27 1.25
C SER A 281 10.05 -0.71 0.31
N ILE A 282 8.72 -0.75 0.35
CA ILE A 282 7.96 -1.52 -0.64
C ILE A 282 8.04 -0.81 -1.99
N ASP A 283 8.15 -1.57 -3.09
CA ASP A 283 8.23 -1.01 -4.45
C ASP A 283 7.00 -0.13 -4.74
N GLU A 284 7.24 1.11 -5.13
CA GLU A 284 6.19 2.08 -5.48
C GLU A 284 5.27 1.59 -6.60
N LYS A 285 5.76 0.72 -7.49
CA LYS A 285 4.92 0.12 -8.53
C LYS A 285 3.86 -0.82 -7.97
N VAL A 286 4.09 -1.40 -6.80
CA VAL A 286 3.12 -2.24 -6.10
C VAL A 286 2.13 -1.39 -5.32
N LEU A 287 2.63 -0.34 -4.64
CA LEU A 287 1.78 0.56 -3.85
C LEU A 287 0.93 1.48 -4.76
N TYR A 288 1.50 1.96 -5.85
CA TYR A 288 0.88 2.95 -6.73
C TYR A 288 0.96 2.53 -8.20
N PRO A 289 0.31 1.41 -8.58
CA PRO A 289 0.25 1.02 -9.99
C PRO A 289 -0.44 2.11 -10.80
N LYS A 290 0.04 2.33 -12.03
CA LYS A 290 -0.55 3.32 -12.93
C LYS A 290 -1.94 2.88 -13.36
N LEU A 291 -2.94 3.69 -13.02
CA LEU A 291 -4.32 3.54 -13.48
C LEU A 291 -4.68 4.71 -14.40
N GLU A 292 -5.12 4.40 -15.61
CA GLU A 292 -5.65 5.39 -16.54
C GLU A 292 -7.16 5.56 -16.28
N ILE A 293 -7.52 6.60 -15.54
CA ILE A 293 -8.90 6.88 -15.17
C ILE A 293 -9.46 7.91 -16.16
N PRO A 294 -10.46 7.55 -16.97
CA PRO A 294 -11.12 8.49 -17.87
C PRO A 294 -11.77 9.65 -17.09
N ARG A 295 -11.82 10.82 -17.70
CA ARG A 295 -12.48 11.98 -17.09
C ARG A 295 -13.95 11.66 -16.79
N TYR A 296 -14.43 12.04 -15.61
CA TYR A 296 -15.77 11.79 -15.09
C TYR A 296 -16.06 10.32 -14.73
N SER A 297 -15.08 9.43 -14.76
CA SER A 297 -15.14 8.11 -14.15
C SER A 297 -14.76 8.18 -12.68
N SER A 298 -15.17 7.19 -11.90
CA SER A 298 -14.73 6.94 -10.54
C SER A 298 -14.05 5.58 -10.46
N VAL A 299 -13.43 5.33 -9.35
CA VAL A 299 -12.83 4.04 -9.02
C VAL A 299 -13.61 3.43 -7.86
N GLU A 300 -13.95 2.18 -7.96
CA GLU A 300 -14.69 1.41 -6.96
C GLU A 300 -13.93 0.11 -6.65
N LEU A 301 -14.23 -0.52 -5.51
CA LEU A 301 -13.70 -1.83 -5.19
C LEU A 301 -14.28 -2.89 -6.13
N SER A 302 -13.43 -3.78 -6.63
CA SER A 302 -13.85 -4.96 -7.37
C SER A 302 -14.36 -6.06 -6.42
N PRO A 303 -15.04 -7.10 -6.91
CA PRO A 303 -15.41 -8.25 -6.08
C PRO A 303 -14.21 -8.91 -5.38
N LEU A 304 -13.02 -8.89 -6.00
CA LEU A 304 -11.78 -9.38 -5.39
C LEU A 304 -11.32 -8.48 -4.25
N GLY A 305 -11.44 -7.17 -4.42
CA GLY A 305 -11.13 -6.19 -3.37
C GLY A 305 -12.06 -6.34 -2.17
N TYR A 306 -13.36 -6.44 -2.40
CA TYR A 306 -14.34 -6.69 -1.33
C TYR A 306 -14.08 -8.00 -0.61
N LYS A 307 -13.85 -9.10 -1.35
CA LYS A 307 -13.53 -10.39 -0.75
C LYS A 307 -12.32 -10.31 0.16
N PHE A 308 -11.24 -9.70 -0.30
CA PHE A 308 -10.02 -9.54 0.48
C PHE A 308 -10.26 -8.75 1.78
N LEU A 309 -11.03 -7.67 1.71
CA LEU A 309 -11.38 -6.86 2.90
C LEU A 309 -12.30 -7.61 3.87
N VAL A 310 -13.20 -8.46 3.37
CA VAL A 310 -14.01 -9.36 4.21
C VAL A 310 -13.13 -10.39 4.90
N ASP A 311 -12.22 -11.03 4.15
CA ASP A 311 -11.30 -12.02 4.70
C ASP A 311 -10.40 -11.40 5.79
N LEU A 312 -9.91 -10.17 5.60
CA LEU A 312 -9.19 -9.42 6.62
C LEU A 312 -10.05 -9.13 7.86
N PHE A 313 -11.27 -8.66 7.68
CA PHE A 313 -12.16 -8.40 8.80
C PHE A 313 -12.36 -9.64 9.66
N LEU A 314 -12.74 -10.76 9.03
CA LEU A 314 -12.99 -12.03 9.71
C LEU A 314 -11.75 -12.62 10.39
N LEU A 315 -10.56 -12.32 9.84
CA LEU A 315 -9.29 -12.75 10.42
C LEU A 315 -8.99 -12.01 11.73
N PHE A 316 -9.38 -10.74 11.83
CA PHE A 316 -9.04 -9.88 12.95
C PHE A 316 -10.16 -9.71 13.99
N ASP A 317 -11.40 -10.02 13.67
CA ASP A 317 -12.51 -10.20 14.63
C ASP A 317 -12.30 -11.51 15.40
N LYS A 318 -11.42 -11.47 16.41
CA LYS A 318 -10.96 -12.68 17.12
C LYS A 318 -11.97 -13.18 18.15
N ASP A 319 -12.72 -12.27 18.76
CA ASP A 319 -13.75 -12.59 19.73
C ASP A 319 -15.10 -12.93 19.06
N ASN A 320 -15.19 -12.74 17.72
CA ASN A 320 -16.38 -13.00 16.90
C ASN A 320 -17.62 -12.24 17.40
N ASP A 321 -17.44 -11.03 17.91
CA ASP A 321 -18.56 -10.16 18.32
C ASP A 321 -19.20 -9.41 17.14
N GLY A 322 -18.62 -9.53 15.93
CA GLY A 322 -19.08 -8.91 14.69
C GLY A 322 -18.62 -7.47 14.51
N GLY A 323 -17.66 -7.01 15.31
CA GLY A 323 -17.09 -5.67 15.23
C GLY A 323 -15.58 -5.67 15.49
N LEU A 324 -14.84 -4.80 14.83
CA LEU A 324 -13.43 -4.59 15.13
C LEU A 324 -13.29 -3.55 16.24
N ASN A 325 -12.79 -3.97 17.39
CA ASN A 325 -12.43 -3.09 18.48
C ASN A 325 -11.09 -2.37 18.20
N HIS A 326 -10.70 -1.43 19.08
CA HIS A 326 -9.49 -0.62 18.88
C HIS A 326 -8.22 -1.47 18.82
N HIS A 327 -8.10 -2.48 19.66
CA HIS A 327 -6.93 -3.37 19.69
C HIS A 327 -6.83 -4.25 18.43
N GLU A 328 -7.96 -4.77 17.96
CA GLU A 328 -8.03 -5.54 16.71
C GLU A 328 -7.70 -4.67 15.49
N LEU A 329 -8.19 -3.44 15.45
CA LEU A 329 -7.81 -2.47 14.42
C LEU A 329 -6.32 -2.14 14.47
N GLU A 330 -5.71 -1.93 15.64
CA GLU A 330 -4.28 -1.71 15.77
C GLU A 330 -3.47 -2.91 15.24
N ARG A 331 -3.88 -4.12 15.57
CA ARG A 331 -3.25 -5.34 15.05
C ARG A 331 -3.41 -5.48 13.55
N LEU A 332 -4.60 -5.20 13.01
CA LEU A 332 -4.87 -5.24 11.57
C LEU A 332 -3.99 -4.25 10.80
N PHE A 333 -3.83 -3.04 11.33
CA PHE A 333 -3.00 -2.02 10.69
C PHE A 333 -1.50 -2.12 11.01
N TYR A 334 -1.07 -3.11 11.80
CA TYR A 334 0.35 -3.29 12.19
C TYR A 334 1.33 -3.32 10.99
N PRO A 335 1.04 -3.99 9.84
CA PRO A 335 1.96 -4.05 8.71
C PRO A 335 1.97 -2.76 7.86
N THR A 336 1.21 -1.75 8.24
CA THR A 336 1.00 -0.50 7.49
C THR A 336 1.59 0.69 8.27
N PRO A 337 1.62 1.89 7.67
CA PRO A 337 1.97 3.13 8.40
C PRO A 337 0.96 3.56 9.47
N GLY A 338 0.00 2.71 9.82
CA GLY A 338 -1.13 2.98 10.71
C GLY A 338 -2.43 3.26 9.95
N ILE A 339 -3.48 3.62 10.67
CA ILE A 339 -4.77 3.99 10.07
C ILE A 339 -4.59 5.17 9.10
N PRO A 340 -5.21 5.15 7.90
CA PRO A 340 -5.09 6.24 6.92
C PRO A 340 -5.37 7.61 7.55
N LYS A 341 -4.48 8.57 7.32
CA LYS A 341 -4.61 9.92 7.91
C LYS A 341 -5.93 10.60 7.51
N THR A 342 -6.38 10.38 6.28
CA THR A 342 -7.66 10.88 5.76
C THR A 342 -8.89 10.35 6.49
N TRP A 343 -8.78 9.21 7.19
CA TRP A 343 -9.87 8.69 8.00
C TRP A 343 -10.15 9.54 9.24
N LYS A 344 -9.16 10.28 9.74
CA LYS A 344 -9.36 11.29 10.78
C LYS A 344 -10.19 12.46 10.26
N ASP A 345 -9.95 12.87 9.01
CA ASP A 345 -10.68 13.97 8.37
C ASP A 345 -12.16 13.59 8.12
N THR A 346 -12.45 12.30 7.91
CA THR A 346 -13.81 11.77 7.77
C THR A 346 -14.45 11.34 9.10
N ASN A 347 -13.81 11.62 10.25
CA ASN A 347 -14.29 11.25 11.58
C ASN A 347 -14.47 9.73 11.82
N PHE A 348 -13.67 8.89 11.20
CA PHE A 348 -13.68 7.44 11.49
C PHE A 348 -13.34 7.17 12.97
N PRO A 349 -14.05 6.27 13.68
CA PRO A 349 -15.10 5.37 13.20
C PRO A 349 -16.53 5.95 13.21
N ARG A 350 -16.71 7.22 13.56
CA ARG A 350 -18.05 7.85 13.62
C ARG A 350 -18.71 8.02 12.26
N SER A 351 -17.97 7.94 11.16
CA SER A 351 -18.50 8.04 9.79
C SER A 351 -19.19 6.76 9.30
N VAL A 352 -19.13 5.67 10.05
CA VAL A 352 -19.60 4.34 9.64
C VAL A 352 -20.47 3.66 10.69
N VAL A 353 -21.11 2.57 10.30
CA VAL A 353 -21.92 1.75 11.21
C VAL A 353 -21.03 1.00 12.20
N CYS A 354 -21.32 1.20 13.47
CA CYS A 354 -20.70 0.51 14.60
C CYS A 354 -21.74 -0.29 15.37
N ASN A 355 -21.31 -1.32 16.12
CA ASN A 355 -22.18 -2.03 17.05
C ASN A 355 -22.47 -1.17 18.31
N GLU A 356 -23.26 -1.72 19.24
CA GLU A 356 -23.64 -1.02 20.49
C GLU A 356 -22.44 -0.64 21.38
N GLN A 357 -21.32 -1.36 21.23
CA GLN A 357 -20.08 -1.10 21.96
C GLN A 357 -19.19 -0.04 21.27
N GLY A 358 -19.59 0.41 20.07
CA GLY A 358 -18.85 1.38 19.28
C GLY A 358 -17.75 0.75 18.38
N TYR A 359 -17.75 -0.57 18.22
CA TYR A 359 -16.81 -1.27 17.36
C TYR A 359 -17.28 -1.25 15.91
N VAL A 360 -16.34 -1.21 14.97
CA VAL A 360 -16.62 -1.10 13.54
C VAL A 360 -17.15 -2.43 13.02
N THR A 361 -18.40 -2.46 12.57
CA THR A 361 -19.00 -3.66 11.98
C THR A 361 -18.42 -3.99 10.61
N LEU A 362 -18.61 -5.21 10.11
CA LEU A 362 -18.21 -5.58 8.74
C LEU A 362 -18.82 -4.63 7.70
N GLN A 363 -20.09 -4.26 7.87
CA GLN A 363 -20.77 -3.29 7.02
C GLN A 363 -20.06 -1.92 7.05
N GLY A 364 -19.74 -1.42 8.25
CA GLY A 364 -19.01 -0.16 8.43
C GLY A 364 -17.59 -0.21 7.84
N TRP A 365 -16.90 -1.33 8.00
CA TRP A 365 -15.57 -1.57 7.42
C TRP A 365 -15.57 -1.48 5.89
N LEU A 366 -16.49 -2.19 5.23
CA LEU A 366 -16.61 -2.18 3.78
C LEU A 366 -17.07 -0.81 3.26
N ALA A 367 -17.96 -0.14 3.98
CA ALA A 367 -18.42 1.21 3.66
C ALA A 367 -17.27 2.24 3.72
N GLN A 368 -16.43 2.16 4.76
CA GLN A 368 -15.27 3.04 4.92
C GLN A 368 -14.27 2.85 3.76
N TRP A 369 -13.96 1.63 3.38
CA TRP A 369 -13.06 1.37 2.26
C TRP A 369 -13.67 1.76 0.91
N SER A 370 -15.00 1.59 0.75
CA SER A 370 -15.71 2.04 -0.45
C SER A 370 -15.64 3.56 -0.60
N MET A 371 -15.86 4.31 0.49
CA MET A 371 -15.70 5.76 0.53
C MET A 371 -14.24 6.17 0.28
N THR A 372 -13.27 5.52 0.92
CA THR A 372 -11.84 5.80 0.74
C THR A 372 -11.44 5.61 -0.73
N THR A 373 -11.86 4.52 -1.34
CA THR A 373 -11.58 4.21 -2.76
C THR A 373 -12.19 5.26 -3.69
N PHE A 374 -13.40 5.70 -3.39
CA PHE A 374 -14.10 6.70 -4.18
C PHE A 374 -13.43 8.08 -4.09
N LEU A 375 -13.02 8.50 -2.89
CA LEU A 375 -12.39 9.80 -2.65
C LEU A 375 -10.93 9.84 -3.12
N ASP A 376 -10.15 8.81 -2.78
CA ASP A 376 -8.76 8.64 -3.21
C ASP A 376 -8.36 7.16 -3.30
N HIS A 377 -8.50 6.60 -4.48
CA HIS A 377 -8.14 5.21 -4.78
C HIS A 377 -6.66 4.87 -4.52
N LYS A 378 -5.75 5.87 -4.52
CA LYS A 378 -4.33 5.64 -4.29
C LYS A 378 -4.07 5.17 -2.86
N ILE A 379 -4.84 5.70 -1.90
CA ILE A 379 -4.77 5.26 -0.50
C ILE A 379 -5.16 3.78 -0.42
N THR A 380 -6.27 3.40 -1.04
CA THR A 380 -6.72 2.00 -1.05
C THR A 380 -5.69 1.08 -1.69
N LEU A 381 -5.10 1.46 -2.84
CA LEU A 381 -4.04 0.68 -3.49
C LEU A 381 -2.83 0.47 -2.59
N ALA A 382 -2.36 1.55 -1.95
CA ALA A 382 -1.21 1.49 -1.06
C ALA A 382 -1.47 0.54 0.12
N TYR A 383 -2.64 0.64 0.75
CA TYR A 383 -2.99 -0.20 1.89
C TYR A 383 -3.20 -1.67 1.49
N LEU A 384 -3.82 -1.94 0.35
CA LEU A 384 -3.88 -3.30 -0.20
C LEU A 384 -2.47 -3.89 -0.44
N GLY A 385 -1.54 -3.07 -0.92
CA GLY A 385 -0.13 -3.45 -1.04
C GLY A 385 0.52 -3.75 0.31
N TYR A 386 0.27 -2.93 1.33
CA TYR A 386 0.77 -3.18 2.69
C TYR A 386 0.17 -4.45 3.31
N PHE A 387 -1.10 -4.72 3.11
CA PHE A 387 -1.79 -5.92 3.58
C PHE A 387 -1.43 -7.18 2.77
N GLY A 388 -0.64 -7.05 1.70
CA GLY A 388 -0.19 -8.20 0.92
C GLY A 388 -1.25 -8.76 -0.03
N PHE A 389 -2.14 -7.90 -0.57
CA PHE A 389 -3.09 -8.32 -1.60
C PHE A 389 -2.36 -8.92 -2.81
N GLU A 390 -2.69 -10.14 -3.17
CA GLU A 390 -2.17 -10.85 -4.32
C GLU A 390 -3.31 -11.28 -5.25
N SER A 391 -3.19 -10.94 -6.52
CA SER A 391 -4.11 -11.41 -7.55
C SER A 391 -3.64 -12.76 -8.09
N ASN A 392 -4.55 -13.72 -8.27
CA ASN A 392 -4.25 -15.02 -8.88
C ASN A 392 -3.96 -14.92 -10.40
N THR A 393 -4.02 -13.72 -10.97
CA THR A 393 -3.70 -13.48 -12.37
C THR A 393 -2.20 -13.21 -12.52
N SER A 394 -1.61 -13.59 -13.66
CA SER A 394 -0.18 -13.50 -13.97
C SER A 394 0.42 -12.07 -13.91
N ALA A 395 -0.42 -11.05 -13.80
CA ALA A 395 -0.05 -9.69 -13.44
C ALA A 395 -0.47 -9.45 -11.98
N ALA A 396 0.39 -9.82 -11.03
CA ALA A 396 0.19 -9.56 -9.60
C ALA A 396 0.19 -8.03 -9.35
N SER A 397 -0.96 -7.40 -9.53
CA SER A 397 -1.14 -5.96 -9.32
C SER A 397 -2.30 -5.73 -8.37
N THR A 398 -2.09 -4.87 -7.39
CA THR A 398 -3.14 -4.37 -6.49
C THR A 398 -4.31 -3.73 -7.25
N SER A 399 -4.08 -3.27 -8.50
CA SER A 399 -5.13 -2.73 -9.36
C SER A 399 -6.27 -3.71 -9.66
N ALA A 400 -6.06 -5.02 -9.58
CA ALA A 400 -7.12 -6.03 -9.76
C ALA A 400 -8.20 -5.96 -8.66
N ALA A 401 -7.88 -5.37 -7.50
CA ALA A 401 -8.84 -5.11 -6.44
C ALA A 401 -9.78 -3.93 -6.74
N LEU A 402 -9.51 -3.18 -7.80
CA LEU A 402 -10.27 -1.99 -8.17
C LEU A 402 -10.96 -2.16 -9.51
N TYR A 403 -12.03 -1.37 -9.68
CA TYR A 403 -12.80 -1.30 -10.90
C TYR A 403 -12.98 0.16 -11.31
N ILE A 404 -12.74 0.48 -12.60
CA ILE A 404 -12.95 1.81 -13.15
C ILE A 404 -14.35 1.88 -13.77
N THR A 405 -15.17 2.78 -13.26
CA THR A 405 -16.56 2.93 -13.71
C THR A 405 -16.65 3.63 -15.06
N LYS A 406 -17.79 3.48 -15.74
CA LYS A 406 -18.09 4.26 -16.95
C LYS A 406 -18.22 5.75 -16.60
N PRO A 407 -17.81 6.66 -17.51
CA PRO A 407 -17.95 8.09 -17.28
C PRO A 407 -19.41 8.50 -17.06
N ARG A 408 -19.69 9.24 -15.98
CA ARG A 408 -21.03 9.77 -15.67
C ARG A 408 -21.43 10.99 -16.51
N LYS A 409 -20.46 11.64 -17.17
CA LYS A 409 -20.64 12.78 -18.07
C LYS A 409 -19.90 12.50 -19.37
N PHE A 410 -20.45 12.97 -20.47
CA PHE A 410 -19.79 12.88 -21.78
C PHE A 410 -19.90 14.22 -22.51
N LYS A 411 -18.92 14.51 -23.36
CA LYS A 411 -18.86 15.72 -24.16
C LYS A 411 -19.34 15.42 -25.57
N LYS A 412 -20.39 16.10 -26.04
CA LYS A 412 -20.84 16.00 -27.44
C LYS A 412 -19.93 16.81 -28.38
N ARG A 413 -20.04 16.56 -29.69
CA ARG A 413 -19.26 17.26 -30.75
C ARG A 413 -19.31 18.79 -30.66
N ASN A 414 -20.45 19.36 -30.18
CA ASN A 414 -20.64 20.79 -29.98
C ASN A 414 -20.00 21.37 -28.71
N GLY A 415 -19.20 20.58 -27.98
CA GLY A 415 -18.51 21.01 -26.75
C GLY A 415 -19.36 20.97 -25.49
N LYS A 416 -20.69 20.79 -25.56
CA LYS A 416 -21.55 20.70 -24.38
C LYS A 416 -21.35 19.39 -23.63
N VAL A 417 -21.31 19.44 -22.29
CA VAL A 417 -21.21 18.30 -21.40
C VAL A 417 -22.60 17.86 -20.97
N PHE A 418 -22.87 16.57 -21.06
CA PHE A 418 -24.15 15.95 -20.69
C PHE A 418 -23.89 14.87 -19.64
N ARG A 419 -24.83 14.68 -18.71
CA ARG A 419 -24.83 13.52 -17.82
C ARG A 419 -25.33 12.29 -18.57
N ALA A 420 -24.80 11.11 -18.21
CA ALA A 420 -25.32 9.85 -18.70
C ALA A 420 -26.75 9.65 -18.19
N PRO A 421 -27.66 9.09 -19.02
CA PRO A 421 -29.05 8.86 -18.61
C PRO A 421 -29.17 7.87 -17.47
N VAL A 422 -28.33 6.85 -17.45
CA VAL A 422 -28.22 5.85 -16.38
C VAL A 422 -26.76 5.74 -15.99
N ILE A 423 -26.49 5.69 -14.69
CA ILE A 423 -25.16 5.56 -14.11
C ILE A 423 -25.07 4.20 -13.44
N ASP A 424 -24.30 3.30 -14.07
CA ASP A 424 -24.05 1.96 -13.53
C ASP A 424 -22.83 2.00 -12.60
N ARG A 425 -23.10 2.30 -11.33
CA ARG A 425 -22.12 2.40 -10.25
C ARG A 425 -22.69 1.79 -8.97
N THR A 426 -21.81 1.53 -8.02
CA THR A 426 -22.18 1.02 -6.70
C THR A 426 -21.87 1.99 -5.56
N VAL A 427 -21.12 3.06 -5.82
CA VAL A 427 -20.81 4.10 -4.83
C VAL A 427 -21.32 5.45 -5.34
N PHE A 428 -22.10 6.15 -4.52
CA PHE A 428 -22.67 7.46 -4.82
C PHE A 428 -22.37 8.45 -3.72
N ASN A 429 -22.14 9.72 -4.10
CA ASN A 429 -21.87 10.81 -3.17
C ASN A 429 -22.99 11.84 -3.18
N CYS A 430 -23.57 12.08 -2.00
CA CYS A 430 -24.66 13.01 -1.78
C CYS A 430 -24.20 14.17 -0.89
N PHE A 431 -24.29 15.41 -1.39
CA PHE A 431 -24.05 16.59 -0.56
C PHE A 431 -25.38 17.05 0.05
N ILE A 432 -25.35 17.28 1.38
CA ILE A 432 -26.51 17.77 2.13
C ILE A 432 -26.36 19.27 2.33
N VAL A 433 -27.32 20.02 1.79
CA VAL A 433 -27.40 21.48 1.83
C VAL A 433 -28.62 21.91 2.66
N GLY A 434 -28.44 22.87 3.54
CA GLY A 434 -29.58 23.37 4.34
C GLY A 434 -29.15 24.28 5.48
N ALA A 435 -30.10 25.02 6.03
CA ALA A 435 -29.88 25.96 7.12
C ALA A 435 -29.27 25.28 8.37
N SER A 436 -28.58 26.06 9.20
CA SER A 436 -28.09 25.58 10.47
C SER A 436 -29.26 25.16 11.36
N GLY A 437 -29.12 24.04 12.08
CA GLY A 437 -30.17 23.55 12.98
C GLY A 437 -31.34 22.83 12.31
N CYS A 438 -31.42 22.72 10.97
CA CYS A 438 -32.53 22.04 10.31
C CYS A 438 -32.54 20.51 10.50
N GLY A 439 -31.47 19.90 11.06
CA GLY A 439 -31.43 18.48 11.38
C GLY A 439 -30.54 17.62 10.48
N LYS A 440 -29.61 18.20 9.73
CA LYS A 440 -28.69 17.49 8.83
C LYS A 440 -27.83 16.44 9.57
N THR A 441 -27.21 16.84 10.67
CA THR A 441 -26.39 15.95 11.52
C THR A 441 -27.23 14.81 12.09
N SER A 442 -28.47 15.10 12.54
CA SER A 442 -29.38 14.05 13.04
C SER A 442 -29.78 13.07 11.93
N LEU A 443 -29.89 13.54 10.68
CA LEU A 443 -30.10 12.66 9.52
C LEU A 443 -28.90 11.73 9.27
N LEU A 444 -27.68 12.25 9.36
CA LEU A 444 -26.47 11.44 9.24
C LEU A 444 -26.38 10.37 10.33
N GLU A 445 -26.62 10.76 11.59
CA GLU A 445 -26.60 9.83 12.73
C GLU A 445 -27.67 8.73 12.58
N ALA A 446 -28.90 9.12 12.16
CA ALA A 446 -29.98 8.16 11.89
C ALA A 446 -29.64 7.21 10.71
N PHE A 447 -28.97 7.69 9.68
CA PHE A 447 -28.48 6.87 8.56
C PHE A 447 -27.47 5.80 9.00
N LEU A 448 -26.71 6.09 10.05
CA LEU A 448 -25.78 5.14 10.68
C LEU A 448 -26.43 4.26 11.74
N GLY A 449 -27.76 4.37 11.93
CA GLY A 449 -28.51 3.59 12.93
C GLY A 449 -28.30 4.02 14.38
N ARG A 450 -27.78 5.23 14.61
CA ARG A 450 -27.53 5.74 15.96
C ARG A 450 -28.79 6.32 16.58
N SER A 451 -28.84 6.25 17.91
CA SER A 451 -29.92 6.87 18.69
C SER A 451 -29.89 8.39 18.57
N PHE A 452 -31.09 8.98 18.49
CA PHE A 452 -31.24 10.43 18.42
C PHE A 452 -30.75 11.12 19.71
N SER A 453 -30.05 12.25 19.54
CA SER A 453 -29.62 13.12 20.62
C SER A 453 -30.20 14.53 20.44
N ASN A 454 -30.77 15.08 21.49
CA ASN A 454 -31.25 16.49 21.53
C ASN A 454 -30.11 17.51 21.64
N ALA A 455 -28.87 17.06 21.88
CA ALA A 455 -27.74 17.96 22.00
C ALA A 455 -27.37 18.51 20.61
N HIS A 456 -27.56 19.81 20.42
CA HIS A 456 -27.13 20.48 19.18
C HIS A 456 -25.68 20.97 19.33
N SER A 457 -24.83 20.55 18.39
CA SER A 457 -23.48 21.10 18.22
C SER A 457 -23.34 21.54 16.75
N PRO A 458 -23.02 22.84 16.52
CA PRO A 458 -22.82 23.31 15.14
C PRO A 458 -21.72 22.53 14.42
N THR A 459 -21.98 22.11 13.19
CA THR A 459 -21.02 21.41 12.34
C THR A 459 -20.11 22.43 11.65
N ILE A 460 -18.89 22.61 12.18
CA ILE A 460 -17.92 23.57 11.64
C ILE A 460 -17.24 23.05 10.39
N GLN A 461 -16.78 21.80 10.42
CA GLN A 461 -16.11 21.13 9.31
C GLN A 461 -17.08 20.18 8.60
N GLN A 462 -16.68 19.68 7.43
CA GLN A 462 -17.41 18.64 6.71
C GLN A 462 -17.57 17.40 7.60
N SER A 463 -18.77 16.82 7.62
CA SER A 463 -19.06 15.56 8.30
C SER A 463 -19.53 14.53 7.29
N PHE A 464 -19.08 13.30 7.46
CA PHE A 464 -19.35 12.19 6.54
C PHE A 464 -20.11 11.09 7.26
N ALA A 465 -21.06 10.49 6.53
CA ALA A 465 -21.67 9.23 6.92
C ALA A 465 -21.72 8.33 5.68
N VAL A 466 -21.25 7.10 5.80
CA VAL A 466 -21.30 6.14 4.72
C VAL A 466 -21.91 4.83 5.18
N ASN A 467 -22.86 4.34 4.40
CA ASN A 467 -23.56 3.10 4.68
C ASN A 467 -24.01 2.44 3.39
N ASN A 468 -24.36 1.15 3.44
CA ASN A 468 -24.95 0.48 2.30
C ASN A 468 -26.46 0.81 2.22
N VAL A 469 -26.97 0.83 1.00
CA VAL A 469 -28.41 1.01 0.68
C VAL A 469 -28.79 -0.10 -0.27
N GLU A 470 -29.83 -0.85 0.09
CA GLU A 470 -30.38 -1.90 -0.75
C GLU A 470 -31.50 -1.34 -1.62
N LEU A 471 -31.28 -1.37 -2.93
CA LEU A 471 -32.31 -0.97 -3.90
C LEU A 471 -33.32 -2.09 -4.16
N THR A 472 -34.51 -1.69 -4.62
CA THR A 472 -35.52 -2.63 -5.14
C THR A 472 -34.90 -3.52 -6.23
N GLY A 473 -34.87 -4.84 -6.00
CA GLY A 473 -34.18 -5.81 -6.86
C GLY A 473 -32.88 -6.37 -6.28
N GLY A 474 -32.54 -6.05 -5.03
CA GLY A 474 -31.40 -6.65 -4.30
C GLY A 474 -30.04 -6.05 -4.67
N LYS A 475 -29.97 -4.98 -5.46
CA LYS A 475 -28.71 -4.31 -5.77
C LYS A 475 -28.24 -3.52 -4.55
N GLN A 476 -27.04 -3.85 -4.05
CA GLN A 476 -26.39 -3.14 -2.96
C GLN A 476 -25.60 -1.95 -3.51
N CYS A 477 -25.75 -0.78 -2.88
CA CYS A 477 -24.99 0.42 -3.20
C CYS A 477 -24.47 1.05 -1.91
N TYR A 478 -23.30 1.68 -1.95
CA TYR A 478 -22.81 2.51 -0.86
C TYR A 478 -23.17 3.97 -1.11
N LEU A 479 -23.84 4.59 -0.17
CA LEU A 479 -24.17 6.01 -0.20
C LEU A 479 -23.26 6.75 0.79
N ILE A 480 -22.53 7.72 0.26
CA ILE A 480 -21.75 8.67 1.05
C ILE A 480 -22.63 9.91 1.22
N MET A 481 -22.93 10.28 2.44
CA MET A 481 -23.64 11.52 2.79
C MET A 481 -22.64 12.50 3.38
N GLU A 482 -22.51 13.67 2.76
CA GLU A 482 -21.57 14.71 3.16
C GLU A 482 -22.32 15.95 3.60
N GLU A 483 -22.29 16.26 4.90
CA GLU A 483 -22.77 17.50 5.47
C GLU A 483 -21.67 18.56 5.35
N LEU A 484 -22.00 19.69 4.70
CA LEU A 484 -21.01 20.71 4.33
C LEU A 484 -20.63 21.64 5.48
N GLY A 485 -21.44 21.69 6.53
CA GLY A 485 -21.23 22.56 7.70
C GLY A 485 -21.16 24.06 7.34
N GLU A 486 -20.31 24.80 8.02
CA GLU A 486 -20.08 26.23 7.75
C GLU A 486 -19.37 26.47 6.41
N LEU A 487 -18.78 25.43 5.81
CA LEU A 487 -18.09 25.49 4.51
C LEU A 487 -19.03 25.41 3.32
N GLU A 488 -20.35 25.31 3.52
CA GLU A 488 -21.37 25.12 2.47
C GLU A 488 -21.18 26.08 1.29
N ASN A 489 -21.13 27.37 1.53
CA ASN A 489 -20.96 28.37 0.48
C ASN A 489 -19.64 28.24 -0.29
N ALA A 490 -18.54 27.90 0.38
CA ALA A 490 -17.22 27.73 -0.24
C ALA A 490 -17.18 26.47 -1.11
N ILE A 491 -17.79 25.39 -0.63
CA ILE A 491 -17.86 24.12 -1.37
C ILE A 491 -18.76 24.24 -2.57
N LEU A 492 -19.94 24.84 -2.40
CA LEU A 492 -20.88 25.05 -3.51
C LEU A 492 -20.31 26.00 -4.57
N ALA A 493 -19.43 26.94 -4.23
CA ALA A 493 -18.72 27.76 -5.21
C ALA A 493 -17.63 27.00 -5.99
N ASN A 494 -17.13 25.88 -5.47
CA ASN A 494 -16.06 25.12 -6.07
C ASN A 494 -16.58 24.06 -7.04
N LYS A 495 -16.51 24.35 -8.36
CA LYS A 495 -17.00 23.46 -9.42
C LYS A 495 -16.26 22.12 -9.47
N GLU A 496 -14.97 22.06 -9.08
CA GLU A 496 -14.21 20.81 -9.06
C GLU A 496 -14.70 19.88 -7.95
N LYS A 497 -15.01 20.42 -6.76
CA LYS A 497 -15.66 19.64 -5.70
C LYS A 497 -17.05 19.14 -6.09
N LEU A 498 -17.85 19.98 -6.76
CA LEU A 498 -19.17 19.59 -7.27
C LEU A 498 -19.10 18.50 -8.34
N ASP A 499 -17.97 18.35 -9.02
CA ASP A 499 -17.77 17.21 -9.94
C ASP A 499 -17.73 15.86 -9.20
N PHE A 500 -17.53 15.82 -7.90
CA PHE A 500 -17.65 14.59 -7.08
C PHE A 500 -19.07 14.38 -6.52
N CYS A 501 -19.96 15.34 -6.62
CA CYS A 501 -21.33 15.24 -6.19
C CYS A 501 -22.20 14.54 -7.24
N ASP A 502 -22.86 13.46 -6.86
CA ASP A 502 -23.80 12.74 -7.71
C ASP A 502 -25.23 13.29 -7.56
N VAL A 503 -25.62 13.67 -6.34
CA VAL A 503 -26.94 14.20 -6.01
C VAL A 503 -26.85 15.24 -4.89
N LEU A 504 -27.65 16.28 -4.96
CA LEU A 504 -27.84 17.27 -3.91
C LEU A 504 -29.09 16.94 -3.10
N CYS A 505 -28.93 16.83 -1.79
CA CYS A 505 -30.04 16.72 -0.83
C CYS A 505 -30.29 18.07 -0.16
N PHE A 506 -31.35 18.74 -0.56
CA PHE A 506 -31.79 20.01 0.03
C PHE A 506 -32.69 19.75 1.24
N ALA A 507 -32.12 19.90 2.42
CA ALA A 507 -32.76 19.59 3.70
C ALA A 507 -33.26 20.87 4.40
N TYR A 508 -34.51 20.86 4.80
CA TYR A 508 -35.13 21.96 5.55
C TYR A 508 -35.94 21.44 6.73
N ASP A 509 -36.15 22.29 7.71
CA ASP A 509 -36.99 22.02 8.89
C ASP A 509 -38.46 22.27 8.57
N SER A 510 -39.33 21.26 8.70
CA SER A 510 -40.76 21.39 8.40
C SER A 510 -41.49 22.34 9.38
N SER A 511 -40.92 22.60 10.52
CA SER A 511 -41.46 23.54 11.52
C SER A 511 -40.97 24.98 11.38
N ASP A 512 -39.96 25.23 10.49
CA ASP A 512 -39.36 26.55 10.30
C ASP A 512 -39.41 27.00 8.82
N PRO A 513 -40.26 27.94 8.45
CA PRO A 513 -40.36 28.49 7.11
C PRO A 513 -39.08 29.14 6.56
N GLU A 514 -38.27 29.75 7.43
CA GLU A 514 -37.03 30.41 7.03
C GLU A 514 -35.99 29.41 6.52
N SER A 515 -36.03 28.17 7.02
CA SER A 515 -35.11 27.09 6.59
C SER A 515 -35.31 26.71 5.14
N PHE A 516 -36.53 26.76 4.61
CA PHE A 516 -36.81 26.51 3.20
C PHE A 516 -36.44 27.71 2.33
N GLN A 517 -36.70 28.93 2.81
CA GLN A 517 -36.29 30.16 2.12
C GLN A 517 -34.78 30.18 1.89
N HIS A 518 -33.98 29.80 2.89
CA HIS A 518 -32.54 29.64 2.73
C HIS A 518 -32.15 28.77 1.55
N LEU A 519 -32.83 27.64 1.33
CA LEU A 519 -32.54 26.74 0.18
C LEU A 519 -32.80 27.42 -1.16
N VAL A 520 -33.87 28.21 -1.25
CA VAL A 520 -34.20 28.96 -2.46
C VAL A 520 -33.16 30.04 -2.75
N GLU A 521 -32.69 30.75 -1.71
CA GLU A 521 -31.61 31.75 -1.82
C GLU A 521 -30.31 31.10 -2.30
N VAL A 522 -29.93 29.95 -1.75
CA VAL A 522 -28.73 29.18 -2.15
C VAL A 522 -28.85 28.77 -3.64
N LYS A 523 -30.00 28.28 -4.08
CA LYS A 523 -30.21 27.93 -5.49
C LYS A 523 -30.17 29.14 -6.42
N GLN A 524 -30.71 30.28 -6.01
CA GLN A 524 -30.65 31.53 -6.78
C GLN A 524 -29.20 32.02 -6.90
N LYS A 525 -28.43 31.94 -5.79
CA LYS A 525 -27.03 32.33 -5.75
C LYS A 525 -26.15 31.46 -6.63
N PHE A 526 -26.43 30.16 -6.71
CA PHE A 526 -25.65 29.16 -7.42
C PHE A 526 -26.49 28.45 -8.52
N ALA A 527 -26.96 29.18 -9.51
CA ALA A 527 -27.85 28.66 -10.55
C ALA A 527 -27.34 27.40 -11.30
N TYR A 528 -26.03 27.17 -11.34
CA TYR A 528 -25.44 25.97 -11.94
C TYR A 528 -25.74 24.67 -11.16
N LEU A 529 -26.22 24.75 -9.92
CA LEU A 529 -26.68 23.58 -9.15
C LEU A 529 -27.85 22.87 -9.80
N ASP A 530 -28.63 23.57 -10.65
CA ASP A 530 -29.71 22.99 -11.43
C ASP A 530 -29.24 21.93 -12.44
N SER A 531 -27.92 21.85 -12.70
CA SER A 531 -27.35 20.79 -13.52
C SER A 531 -27.09 19.48 -12.75
N ILE A 532 -27.31 19.47 -11.45
CA ILE A 532 -27.07 18.32 -10.57
C ILE A 532 -28.44 17.76 -10.12
N PRO A 533 -28.61 16.42 -10.10
CA PRO A 533 -29.82 15.82 -9.55
C PRO A 533 -30.08 16.32 -8.13
N SER A 534 -31.31 16.66 -7.82
CA SER A 534 -31.69 17.32 -6.57
C SER A 534 -32.87 16.61 -5.92
N VAL A 535 -32.80 16.36 -4.64
CA VAL A 535 -33.85 15.80 -3.80
C VAL A 535 -34.16 16.78 -2.69
N PHE A 536 -35.41 17.10 -2.44
CA PHE A 536 -35.84 17.96 -1.35
C PHE A 536 -36.38 17.11 -0.18
N VAL A 537 -36.00 17.46 1.04
CA VAL A 537 -36.33 16.70 2.24
C VAL A 537 -36.80 17.62 3.35
N ALA A 538 -38.02 17.41 3.81
CA ALA A 538 -38.58 18.05 4.99
C ALA A 538 -38.21 17.21 6.23
N LEU A 539 -37.28 17.70 7.03
CA LEU A 539 -36.87 17.08 8.28
C LEU A 539 -37.80 17.50 9.44
N LYS A 540 -37.72 16.80 10.57
CA LYS A 540 -38.55 17.03 11.75
C LYS A 540 -40.07 16.95 11.45
N ALA A 541 -40.44 15.97 10.64
CA ALA A 541 -41.83 15.78 10.20
C ALA A 541 -42.82 15.40 11.35
N ASP A 542 -42.29 15.11 12.53
CA ASP A 542 -43.00 14.90 13.78
C ASP A 542 -43.46 16.20 14.44
N LEU A 543 -42.88 17.33 14.07
CA LEU A 543 -43.26 18.64 14.60
C LEU A 543 -44.37 19.28 13.75
N ASP A 544 -45.01 20.31 14.34
CA ASP A 544 -46.09 21.04 13.66
C ASP A 544 -45.57 21.72 12.37
N ARG A 545 -46.32 21.56 11.26
CA ARG A 545 -45.93 22.04 9.93
C ARG A 545 -46.21 23.55 9.82
N GLN A 546 -45.25 24.38 10.15
CA GLN A 546 -45.32 25.83 10.02
C GLN A 546 -45.17 26.33 8.56
N GLN A 547 -44.64 25.52 7.67
CA GLN A 547 -44.43 25.84 6.25
C GLN A 547 -45.72 26.27 5.51
N GLN A 548 -46.87 25.80 5.95
CA GLN A 548 -48.17 26.18 5.40
C GLN A 548 -48.52 27.68 5.61
N ARG A 549 -47.78 28.36 6.46
CA ARG A 549 -47.97 29.79 6.76
C ARG A 549 -47.05 30.69 5.94
N SER A 550 -46.23 30.12 5.05
CA SER A 550 -45.29 30.85 4.18
C SER A 550 -45.92 31.06 2.82
N ASP A 551 -45.63 32.20 2.17
CA ASP A 551 -45.95 32.45 0.79
C ASP A 551 -45.20 31.53 -0.16
N LEU A 552 -44.08 30.96 0.30
CA LEU A 552 -43.20 30.08 -0.47
C LEU A 552 -43.41 28.62 -0.04
N LEU A 553 -44.27 27.91 -0.76
CA LEU A 553 -44.57 26.51 -0.45
C LEU A 553 -43.59 25.54 -1.14
N PRO A 554 -43.01 24.56 -0.41
CA PRO A 554 -42.03 23.61 -0.97
C PRO A 554 -42.57 22.75 -2.10
N GLU A 555 -43.79 22.22 -2.02
CA GLU A 555 -44.38 21.38 -3.07
C GLU A 555 -44.62 22.11 -4.40
N PRO A 556 -45.27 23.31 -4.46
CA PRO A 556 -45.35 24.11 -5.68
C PRO A 556 -43.98 24.44 -6.25
N TYR A 557 -42.99 24.77 -5.39
CA TYR A 557 -41.63 25.11 -5.81
C TYR A 557 -40.94 23.93 -6.50
N THR A 558 -40.98 22.72 -5.94
CA THR A 558 -40.40 21.54 -6.57
C THR A 558 -41.09 21.17 -7.87
N ARG A 559 -42.42 21.40 -8.00
CA ARG A 559 -43.18 21.24 -9.28
C ARG A 559 -42.68 22.19 -10.36
N THR A 560 -42.34 23.44 -10.03
CA THR A 560 -41.77 24.38 -11.02
C THR A 560 -40.39 23.92 -11.52
N LEU A 561 -39.69 23.10 -10.76
CA LEU A 561 -38.39 22.51 -11.13
C LEU A 561 -38.54 21.18 -11.90
N ASN A 562 -39.75 20.67 -12.09
CA ASN A 562 -40.05 19.34 -12.67
C ASN A 562 -39.36 18.18 -11.93
N ILE A 563 -39.32 18.24 -10.60
CA ILE A 563 -38.75 17.19 -9.74
C ILE A 563 -39.81 16.68 -8.75
N SER A 564 -39.49 15.55 -8.10
CA SER A 564 -40.40 14.96 -7.10
C SER A 564 -40.70 15.91 -5.94
N PRO A 565 -41.89 15.82 -5.34
CA PRO A 565 -42.22 16.60 -4.15
C PRO A 565 -41.30 16.25 -3.00
N PRO A 566 -41.13 17.14 -1.98
CA PRO A 566 -40.30 16.88 -0.85
C PRO A 566 -40.75 15.63 -0.07
N LEU A 567 -39.80 14.83 0.36
CA LEU A 567 -40.03 13.71 1.26
C LEU A 567 -40.06 14.21 2.72
N HIS A 568 -41.04 13.75 3.48
CA HIS A 568 -41.22 14.11 4.88
C HIS A 568 -40.57 13.04 5.76
N ILE A 569 -39.53 13.41 6.47
CA ILE A 569 -38.67 12.51 7.24
C ILE A 569 -38.66 12.88 8.71
N CYS A 570 -38.78 11.88 9.55
CA CYS A 570 -38.47 11.96 10.95
C CYS A 570 -37.33 11.00 11.28
N SER A 571 -36.31 11.46 12.00
CA SER A 571 -35.13 10.66 12.37
C SER A 571 -35.49 9.45 13.24
N TYR A 572 -36.68 9.39 13.81
CA TYR A 572 -37.18 8.24 14.58
C TYR A 572 -37.88 7.17 13.72
N TRP A 573 -38.19 7.47 12.46
CA TRP A 573 -38.99 6.58 11.59
C TRP A 573 -38.11 5.87 10.56
N ASN A 574 -37.64 4.68 10.89
CA ASN A 574 -36.73 3.92 10.02
C ASN A 574 -37.31 3.69 8.61
N SER A 575 -38.61 3.53 8.46
CA SER A 575 -39.25 3.35 7.15
C SER A 575 -39.09 4.59 6.25
N SER A 576 -39.25 5.77 6.80
CA SER A 576 -39.09 7.04 6.07
C SER A 576 -37.64 7.29 5.68
N LEU A 577 -36.70 6.90 6.54
CA LEU A 577 -35.25 6.97 6.25
C LEU A 577 -34.87 6.06 5.08
N ASN A 578 -35.30 4.80 5.10
CA ASN A 578 -35.03 3.86 4.02
C ASN A 578 -35.63 4.34 2.67
N GLU A 579 -36.83 4.93 2.69
CA GLU A 579 -37.46 5.51 1.52
C GLU A 579 -36.61 6.66 0.96
N LEU A 580 -36.14 7.58 1.82
CA LEU A 580 -35.25 8.67 1.44
C LEU A 580 -33.95 8.16 0.81
N MET A 581 -33.26 7.20 1.48
CA MET A 581 -31.97 6.69 0.98
C MET A 581 -32.14 6.02 -0.38
N ASN A 582 -33.20 5.24 -0.55
CA ASN A 582 -33.54 4.64 -1.84
C ASN A 582 -33.83 5.71 -2.90
N HIS A 583 -34.52 6.80 -2.53
CA HIS A 583 -34.83 7.89 -3.44
C HIS A 583 -33.55 8.64 -3.87
N ILE A 584 -32.65 8.92 -2.94
CA ILE A 584 -31.35 9.55 -3.21
C ILE A 584 -30.52 8.68 -4.17
N VAL A 585 -30.39 7.39 -3.91
CA VAL A 585 -29.61 6.48 -4.79
C VAL A 585 -30.27 6.33 -6.15
N LYS A 586 -31.60 6.29 -6.24
CA LYS A 586 -32.33 6.31 -7.52
C LYS A 586 -32.08 7.59 -8.30
N ALA A 587 -32.11 8.77 -7.64
CA ALA A 587 -31.82 10.05 -8.26
C ALA A 587 -30.35 10.14 -8.75
N ALA A 588 -29.41 9.56 -8.01
CA ALA A 588 -27.99 9.50 -8.41
C ALA A 588 -27.75 8.53 -9.57
N SER A 589 -28.41 7.36 -9.57
CA SER A 589 -28.27 6.33 -10.62
C SER A 589 -29.04 6.68 -11.89
N ASN A 590 -30.17 7.39 -11.77
CA ASN A 590 -30.93 7.89 -12.91
C ASN A 590 -31.10 9.44 -12.82
N PRO A 591 -30.08 10.21 -13.20
CA PRO A 591 -30.07 11.66 -13.03
C PRO A 591 -31.25 12.40 -13.70
N ARG A 592 -31.86 11.83 -14.73
CA ARG A 592 -32.96 12.48 -15.47
C ARG A 592 -34.21 12.72 -14.63
N ILE A 593 -34.48 11.81 -13.66
CA ILE A 593 -35.72 11.92 -12.85
C ILE A 593 -35.64 13.01 -11.77
N ALA A 594 -34.45 13.50 -11.46
CA ALA A 594 -34.22 14.45 -10.38
C ALA A 594 -33.40 15.68 -10.77
N THR A 595 -33.07 15.85 -12.07
CA THR A 595 -32.36 17.05 -12.55
C THR A 595 -33.39 18.11 -12.96
N PRO A 596 -33.37 19.32 -12.36
CA PRO A 596 -34.28 20.41 -12.68
C PRO A 596 -34.36 20.70 -14.18
N GLY A 597 -35.58 20.90 -14.69
CA GLY A 597 -35.83 21.28 -16.09
C GLY A 597 -35.64 20.17 -17.13
N LEU A 598 -35.37 18.92 -16.72
CA LEU A 598 -35.39 17.77 -17.63
C LEU A 598 -36.76 17.07 -17.53
N GLU A 599 -37.42 16.87 -18.68
CA GLU A 599 -38.62 16.05 -18.72
C GLU A 599 -38.24 14.56 -18.57
N PRO A 600 -38.95 13.79 -17.73
CA PRO A 600 -38.82 12.35 -17.74
C PRO A 600 -39.23 11.81 -19.11
N GLU A 601 -38.42 10.95 -19.73
CA GLU A 601 -38.88 10.27 -20.96
C GLU A 601 -40.17 9.52 -20.66
N PRO A 602 -41.19 9.58 -21.58
CA PRO A 602 -42.37 8.76 -21.41
C PRO A 602 -41.93 7.32 -21.28
N THR A 603 -42.41 6.65 -20.26
CA THR A 603 -42.15 5.23 -19.96
C THR A 603 -42.48 4.42 -21.22
N GLU A 604 -41.48 4.16 -22.08
CA GLU A 604 -41.56 3.02 -22.98
C GLU A 604 -41.72 1.78 -22.09
N GLN A 605 -42.78 1.04 -22.33
CA GLN A 605 -43.04 -0.24 -21.68
C GLN A 605 -41.78 -1.05 -21.63
N GLU A 606 -41.39 -1.47 -20.42
CA GLU A 606 -40.19 -2.29 -20.19
C GLU A 606 -40.10 -3.35 -21.29
N PRO A 607 -39.04 -3.37 -22.11
CA PRO A 607 -38.79 -4.54 -22.92
C PRO A 607 -38.57 -5.67 -21.94
N MET A 608 -39.38 -6.74 -22.05
CA MET A 608 -39.22 -7.96 -21.26
C MET A 608 -37.73 -8.37 -21.30
N ILE A 609 -37.03 -8.04 -20.25
CA ILE A 609 -35.58 -8.33 -20.13
C ILE A 609 -35.43 -9.84 -20.06
N ASN A 610 -34.77 -10.39 -21.05
CA ASN A 610 -34.43 -11.80 -21.11
C ASN A 610 -33.66 -12.15 -19.84
N PRO A 611 -34.11 -13.14 -19.01
CA PRO A 611 -33.54 -13.44 -17.71
C PRO A 611 -32.10 -13.97 -17.75
N PHE A 612 -31.55 -14.16 -18.96
CA PHE A 612 -30.20 -14.74 -19.15
C PHE A 612 -29.05 -13.74 -19.04
N THR A 613 -29.26 -12.43 -19.09
CA THR A 613 -28.17 -11.43 -19.04
C THR A 613 -27.93 -10.80 -17.67
N ILE A 614 -28.77 -11.05 -16.67
CA ILE A 614 -28.61 -10.52 -15.30
C ILE A 614 -27.81 -11.49 -14.40
N GLY A 615 -27.50 -12.70 -14.89
CA GLY A 615 -27.02 -13.82 -14.07
C GLY A 615 -25.58 -13.74 -13.55
N CYS A 616 -24.71 -12.86 -14.00
CA CYS A 616 -23.27 -12.99 -13.70
C CYS A 616 -22.70 -12.01 -12.67
N GLY A 617 -23.42 -10.94 -12.31
CA GLY A 617 -22.87 -9.92 -11.39
C GLY A 617 -23.40 -9.98 -9.95
N ALA A 618 -24.70 -10.17 -9.79
CA ALA A 618 -25.36 -10.03 -8.47
C ALA A 618 -25.44 -11.36 -7.67
N ILE A 619 -25.51 -12.50 -8.36
CA ILE A 619 -25.60 -13.81 -7.69
C ILE A 619 -24.27 -14.20 -7.03
N GLY A 620 -23.13 -13.76 -7.55
CA GLY A 620 -21.83 -14.04 -6.99
C GLY A 620 -21.62 -13.46 -5.59
N PHE A 621 -22.11 -12.27 -5.33
CA PHE A 621 -21.87 -11.57 -4.05
C PHE A 621 -22.76 -12.09 -2.92
N MET A 622 -24.05 -12.31 -3.19
CA MET A 622 -24.97 -12.84 -2.17
C MET A 622 -24.68 -14.29 -1.80
N VAL A 623 -24.27 -15.12 -2.75
CA VAL A 623 -23.92 -16.52 -2.49
C VAL A 623 -22.62 -16.63 -1.71
N ILE A 624 -21.66 -15.72 -1.91
CA ILE A 624 -20.38 -15.74 -1.16
C ILE A 624 -20.61 -15.28 0.29
N VAL A 625 -21.34 -14.21 0.52
CA VAL A 625 -21.58 -13.70 1.88
C VAL A 625 -22.50 -14.64 2.67
N SER A 626 -23.57 -15.17 2.05
CA SER A 626 -24.45 -16.11 2.74
C SER A 626 -23.85 -17.52 2.87
N ALA A 627 -23.04 -17.99 1.94
CA ALA A 627 -22.36 -19.28 2.06
C ALA A 627 -21.26 -19.25 3.15
N LEU A 628 -20.52 -18.14 3.29
CA LEU A 628 -19.54 -17.96 4.37
C LEU A 628 -20.22 -17.86 5.74
N TYR A 629 -21.37 -17.18 5.83
CA TYR A 629 -22.15 -17.12 7.07
C TYR A 629 -22.77 -18.47 7.46
N MET A 630 -23.26 -19.24 6.47
CA MET A 630 -23.84 -20.57 6.70
C MET A 630 -22.76 -21.62 6.99
N GLN A 631 -21.56 -21.52 6.44
CA GLN A 631 -20.48 -22.46 6.71
C GLN A 631 -19.94 -22.36 8.14
N ASN A 632 -19.97 -21.17 8.74
CA ASN A 632 -19.62 -20.97 10.15
C ASN A 632 -20.74 -21.39 11.11
N PHE A 633 -22.00 -21.35 10.65
CA PHE A 633 -23.14 -21.79 11.47
C PHE A 633 -23.27 -23.33 11.54
N TRP A 634 -22.77 -24.09 10.56
CA TRP A 634 -22.80 -25.55 10.51
C TRP A 634 -21.54 -26.25 11.03
N ARG A 635 -20.53 -25.48 11.45
CA ARG A 635 -19.32 -26.00 12.12
C ARG A 635 -19.35 -25.88 13.65
N ARG A 636 -20.49 -25.55 14.22
CA ARG A 636 -20.75 -25.67 15.67
C ARG A 636 -21.63 -26.88 16.00
#